data_da3095ae0142058207d28118dea875a0
#
_entry.id   da3095ae0142058207d28118dea875a0
#
_cell.length_a   1.000
_cell.length_b   1.000
_cell.length_c   1.000
_cell.angle_alpha   90.00
_cell.angle_beta   90.00
_cell.angle_gamma   90.00
#
_symmetry.space_group_name_H-M   'P 1'
#
loop_
_entity.id
_entity.type
_entity.pdbx_description
1 polymer ?
#
loop_
_entity_poly.entity_id
_entity_poly.type
_entity_poly.pdbx_seq_one_letter_code
_entity_poly.pdbx_strand_id
1 'polypeptide(L)'
;MLNQNNQELFKPSKEFSRNARIKNLCEYYDLCDEAKEDFEGFWKRQAFEKIEWFSPFSRVLNEDKAPFYKWFEGGTLNVSYQCLDRHMKTRRNKAALIFEGEMGDYEVYTYRRLLHETCKAANLLKKFGVKKGDRVVIYMPMIPETAIVMLACARIGAIHSVVFGGFSPEALRDRIIDAGAKLVVTADGAFRRGKPYMLKPAVDKALSEGCESVEKVLIVIRNNEPIEYIKGRDYVYNELVKNESYKCEPEIMDSEDLLFLLYTSVSTGKPKGVMHASAGYILWAQMTMEWVFDIKDYDNYWCSADVGWITGHTYAVYGPLACGATTIMHEGTPTYPNSGRWWRMIEEYQISKFYTSPTAIRMLHADAPNEPRKYDLSTLEVLGTVGEPINPSAWKWFYDEIGGTKSPIVDTWWQTETGGHMITPLPGATPLKPGCATLPLPGIFAEVIDEEGNKKDEGEDGLLCITKPWPSMIRGIWGNDERYIESYFSQAKKDGKAVYFSGDGAFYDKNGYITITGRTDDVVNVAGHRIGTAEIESAIAKHPSVAESAVVSILDTIKGESLFAFVVLSPASSCDLGGAIETLKELNDILRVEIGPIAKIEKILYTPGLPKTRSGKIMRRILRTIARGEEIKQDISTLEDSKVVETIVKLAKAEFE
;
A
#
# COMPACT_ATOMS: atom_id res chain seq x y z
N MET A 1 29.53 -7.01 -10.76
CA MET A 1 29.55 -7.53 -9.37
C MET A 1 29.57 -6.34 -8.45
N LEU A 2 28.43 -6.02 -7.87
CA LEU A 2 28.26 -4.93 -6.93
C LEU A 2 29.22 -5.12 -5.76
N ASN A 3 29.78 -4.02 -5.28
CA ASN A 3 30.51 -3.97 -4.01
C ASN A 3 29.53 -4.19 -2.84
N GLN A 4 28.79 -5.33 -2.83
CA GLN A 4 27.83 -5.74 -1.79
C GLN A 4 28.53 -6.20 -0.51
N ASN A 5 29.85 -6.07 -0.45
CA ASN A 5 30.67 -6.75 0.54
C ASN A 5 30.68 -6.17 1.95
N ASN A 6 29.90 -5.10 2.28
CA ASN A 6 29.84 -4.59 3.65
C ASN A 6 28.58 -3.78 3.99
N GLN A 7 27.37 -4.20 3.57
CA GLN A 7 26.20 -3.62 4.20
C GLN A 7 26.08 -4.19 5.62
N GLU A 8 26.15 -3.30 6.59
CA GLU A 8 26.00 -3.59 8.00
C GLU A 8 24.62 -4.19 8.29
N LEU A 9 24.57 -5.29 9.03
CA LEU A 9 23.35 -5.88 9.55
C LEU A 9 23.03 -5.32 10.93
N PHE A 10 21.83 -4.83 11.11
CA PHE A 10 21.31 -4.28 12.36
C PHE A 10 20.55 -5.38 13.12
N LYS A 11 21.18 -5.94 14.12
CA LYS A 11 20.57 -7.00 14.94
C LYS A 11 19.48 -6.44 15.85
N PRO A 12 18.36 -7.16 16.04
CA PRO A 12 17.37 -6.79 17.06
C PRO A 12 18.02 -6.65 18.45
N SER A 13 17.57 -5.67 19.22
CA SER A 13 18.07 -5.51 20.60
C SER A 13 17.61 -6.71 21.45
N LYS A 14 18.45 -7.12 22.40
CA LYS A 14 18.10 -8.22 23.33
C LYS A 14 16.84 -7.92 24.14
N GLU A 15 16.61 -6.66 24.48
CA GLU A 15 15.44 -6.21 25.21
C GLU A 15 14.17 -6.37 24.38
N PHE A 16 14.19 -5.90 23.13
CA PHE A 16 13.06 -6.04 22.21
C PHE A 16 12.77 -7.53 21.95
N SER A 17 13.78 -8.30 21.56
CA SER A 17 13.63 -9.73 21.26
C SER A 17 13.03 -10.53 22.42
N ARG A 18 13.41 -10.23 23.68
CA ARG A 18 12.86 -10.92 24.86
C ARG A 18 11.35 -10.79 24.96
N ASN A 19 10.80 -9.64 24.58
CA ASN A 19 9.39 -9.31 24.70
C ASN A 19 8.60 -9.52 23.40
N ALA A 20 9.29 -9.79 22.30
CA ALA A 20 8.67 -10.00 20.99
C ALA A 20 7.86 -11.30 20.92
N ARG A 21 6.87 -11.35 20.04
CA ARG A 21 6.09 -12.58 19.77
C ARG A 21 6.93 -13.67 19.13
N ILE A 22 7.83 -13.28 18.22
CA ILE A 22 8.84 -14.16 17.61
C ILE A 22 10.19 -13.56 17.98
N LYS A 23 10.92 -14.29 18.83
CA LYS A 23 12.06 -13.74 19.59
C LYS A 23 13.41 -13.90 18.89
N ASN A 24 13.49 -14.86 17.96
CA ASN A 24 14.74 -15.23 17.33
C ASN A 24 14.48 -16.00 16.02
N LEU A 25 15.53 -16.21 15.23
CA LEU A 25 15.45 -16.94 13.98
C LEU A 25 15.08 -18.43 14.16
N CYS A 26 15.36 -19.06 15.31
CA CYS A 26 14.95 -20.45 15.53
C CYS A 26 13.42 -20.54 15.57
N GLU A 27 12.77 -19.68 16.37
CA GLU A 27 11.29 -19.62 16.41
C GLU A 27 10.68 -19.28 15.05
N TYR A 28 11.34 -18.44 14.25
CA TYR A 28 10.92 -18.16 12.89
C TYR A 28 11.01 -19.42 12.00
N TYR A 29 12.14 -20.13 12.03
CA TYR A 29 12.32 -21.36 11.23
C TYR A 29 11.39 -22.48 11.69
N ASP A 30 11.14 -22.62 12.99
CA ASP A 30 10.18 -23.59 13.52
C ASP A 30 8.78 -23.40 12.90
N LEU A 31 8.32 -22.14 12.78
CA LEU A 31 7.05 -21.81 12.10
C LEU A 31 7.09 -22.06 10.59
N CYS A 32 8.23 -21.81 9.95
CA CYS A 32 8.39 -22.09 8.53
C CYS A 32 8.40 -23.60 8.25
N ASP A 33 9.07 -24.38 9.09
CA ASP A 33 9.14 -25.84 8.98
C ASP A 33 7.77 -26.47 9.25
N GLU A 34 7.02 -26.00 10.28
CA GLU A 34 5.62 -26.41 10.50
C GLU A 34 4.77 -26.19 9.24
N ALA A 35 4.84 -24.99 8.63
CA ALA A 35 4.08 -24.67 7.43
C ALA A 35 4.54 -25.47 6.19
N LYS A 36 5.80 -25.93 6.16
CA LYS A 36 6.34 -26.77 5.08
C LYS A 36 5.94 -28.23 5.22
N GLU A 37 5.97 -28.76 6.44
CA GLU A 37 5.68 -30.16 6.76
C GLU A 37 4.18 -30.45 6.72
N ASP A 38 3.35 -29.57 7.30
CA ASP A 38 1.89 -29.67 7.32
C ASP A 38 1.24 -28.33 6.96
N PHE A 39 1.18 -28.05 5.67
CA PHE A 39 0.69 -26.76 5.16
C PHE A 39 -0.77 -26.45 5.54
N GLU A 40 -1.67 -27.40 5.36
CA GLU A 40 -3.06 -27.21 5.73
C GLU A 40 -3.26 -27.19 7.25
N GLY A 41 -2.52 -28.02 8.00
CA GLY A 41 -2.53 -28.01 9.46
C GLY A 41 -2.09 -26.69 10.05
N PHE A 42 -1.01 -26.09 9.50
CA PHE A 42 -0.55 -24.76 9.88
C PHE A 42 -1.66 -23.70 9.74
N TRP A 43 -2.27 -23.60 8.55
CA TRP A 43 -3.33 -22.63 8.31
C TRP A 43 -4.60 -22.92 9.11
N LYS A 44 -4.94 -24.21 9.30
CA LYS A 44 -6.04 -24.63 10.16
C LYS A 44 -5.86 -24.15 11.60
N ARG A 45 -4.68 -24.34 12.17
CA ARG A 45 -4.34 -23.87 13.51
C ARG A 45 -4.45 -22.35 13.60
N GLN A 46 -3.83 -21.61 12.69
CA GLN A 46 -3.91 -20.15 12.67
C GLN A 46 -5.37 -19.66 12.59
N ALA A 47 -6.16 -20.26 11.71
CA ALA A 47 -7.55 -19.86 11.52
C ALA A 47 -8.42 -20.10 12.77
N PHE A 48 -8.21 -21.20 13.50
CA PHE A 48 -8.94 -21.45 14.74
C PHE A 48 -8.47 -20.60 15.92
N GLU A 49 -7.20 -20.25 15.98
CA GLU A 49 -6.65 -19.40 17.04
C GLU A 49 -7.03 -17.92 16.87
N LYS A 50 -7.17 -17.45 15.65
CA LYS A 50 -7.30 -16.01 15.35
C LYS A 50 -8.71 -15.55 15.03
N ILE A 51 -9.54 -16.40 14.46
CA ILE A 51 -10.89 -16.07 14.00
C ILE A 51 -11.94 -16.64 14.94
N GLU A 52 -12.89 -15.82 15.35
CA GLU A 52 -14.14 -16.29 15.99
C GLU A 52 -15.13 -16.69 14.89
N TRP A 53 -15.23 -17.99 14.64
CA TRP A 53 -16.13 -18.55 13.65
C TRP A 53 -17.57 -18.63 14.19
N PHE A 54 -18.55 -18.25 13.38
CA PHE A 54 -19.96 -18.53 13.68
C PHE A 54 -20.28 -20.01 13.45
N SER A 55 -19.75 -20.58 12.38
CA SER A 55 -19.67 -22.01 12.13
C SER A 55 -18.29 -22.38 11.62
N PRO A 56 -17.65 -23.44 12.11
CA PRO A 56 -16.32 -23.82 11.68
C PRO A 56 -16.33 -24.34 10.23
N PHE A 57 -15.20 -24.17 9.54
CA PHE A 57 -14.99 -24.68 8.18
C PHE A 57 -14.75 -26.21 8.19
N SER A 58 -15.02 -26.85 7.05
CA SER A 58 -14.80 -28.28 6.82
C SER A 58 -13.58 -28.58 5.97
N ARG A 59 -13.17 -27.66 5.08
CA ARG A 59 -12.00 -27.78 4.20
C ARG A 59 -11.13 -26.52 4.32
N VAL A 60 -9.82 -26.73 4.54
CA VAL A 60 -8.87 -25.61 4.69
C VAL A 60 -8.57 -24.94 3.36
N LEU A 61 -8.12 -25.71 2.38
CA LEU A 61 -7.77 -25.26 1.04
C LEU A 61 -8.47 -26.09 -0.02
N ASN A 62 -9.08 -25.44 -0.99
CA ASN A 62 -9.64 -26.06 -2.18
C ASN A 62 -8.89 -25.58 -3.42
N GLU A 63 -8.21 -26.52 -4.10
CA GLU A 63 -7.42 -26.33 -5.31
C GLU A 63 -8.08 -26.93 -6.56
N ASP A 64 -9.33 -27.39 -6.48
CA ASP A 64 -10.02 -28.12 -7.55
C ASP A 64 -10.11 -27.30 -8.85
N LYS A 65 -10.06 -25.96 -8.73
CA LYS A 65 -10.09 -25.01 -9.85
C LYS A 65 -8.89 -24.07 -9.87
N ALA A 66 -7.70 -24.55 -9.50
CA ALA A 66 -6.49 -23.73 -9.55
C ALA A 66 -6.34 -23.03 -10.91
N PRO A 67 -5.96 -21.73 -10.96
CA PRO A 67 -5.51 -20.89 -9.85
C PRO A 67 -6.62 -20.15 -9.07
N PHE A 68 -7.86 -20.53 -9.21
CA PHE A 68 -8.99 -20.00 -8.43
C PHE A 68 -9.15 -20.76 -7.13
N TYR A 69 -8.29 -20.44 -6.16
CA TYR A 69 -8.26 -21.09 -4.85
C TYR A 69 -9.39 -20.60 -3.95
N LYS A 70 -9.87 -21.52 -3.07
CA LYS A 70 -10.80 -21.18 -1.98
C LYS A 70 -10.25 -21.63 -0.65
N TRP A 71 -10.52 -20.86 0.38
CA TRP A 71 -10.01 -21.10 1.73
C TRP A 71 -11.13 -21.21 2.76
N PHE A 72 -10.99 -22.16 3.67
CA PHE A 72 -11.87 -22.34 4.82
C PHE A 72 -13.34 -22.59 4.42
N GLU A 73 -13.59 -23.43 3.43
CA GLU A 73 -14.93 -23.69 2.89
C GLU A 73 -15.87 -24.26 3.96
N GLY A 74 -17.10 -23.75 4.00
CA GLY A 74 -18.12 -24.06 4.97
C GLY A 74 -18.00 -23.27 6.27
N GLY A 75 -16.90 -22.53 6.47
CA GLY A 75 -16.76 -21.63 7.61
C GLY A 75 -17.58 -20.36 7.42
N THR A 76 -18.19 -19.89 8.51
CA THR A 76 -18.95 -18.64 8.49
C THR A 76 -18.44 -17.65 9.55
N LEU A 77 -18.41 -16.37 9.19
CA LEU A 77 -17.93 -15.29 10.05
C LEU A 77 -18.54 -13.95 9.60
N ASN A 78 -18.14 -12.87 10.25
CA ASN A 78 -18.33 -11.51 9.76
C ASN A 78 -17.11 -10.67 10.09
N VAL A 79 -16.55 -9.94 9.11
CA VAL A 79 -15.32 -9.17 9.31
C VAL A 79 -15.52 -7.99 10.26
N SER A 80 -16.68 -7.30 10.20
CA SER A 80 -17.00 -6.24 11.16
C SER A 80 -17.08 -6.79 12.60
N TYR A 81 -17.62 -8.00 12.78
CA TYR A 81 -17.63 -8.69 14.07
C TYR A 81 -16.21 -8.96 14.59
N GLN A 82 -15.31 -9.43 13.72
CA GLN A 82 -13.91 -9.66 14.09
C GLN A 82 -13.21 -8.38 14.54
N CYS A 83 -13.56 -7.24 13.95
CA CYS A 83 -12.95 -5.95 14.27
C CYS A 83 -13.58 -5.26 15.51
N LEU A 84 -14.83 -5.53 15.84
CA LEU A 84 -15.57 -4.74 16.82
C LEU A 84 -16.22 -5.60 17.93
N ASP A 85 -17.19 -6.44 17.58
CA ASP A 85 -18.05 -7.12 18.55
C ASP A 85 -17.28 -8.02 19.52
N ARG A 86 -16.31 -8.81 19.01
CA ARG A 86 -15.52 -9.72 19.85
C ARG A 86 -14.71 -9.02 20.93
N HIS A 87 -14.48 -7.71 20.77
CA HIS A 87 -13.74 -6.89 21.74
C HIS A 87 -14.63 -6.30 22.84
N MET A 88 -15.96 -6.43 22.75
CA MET A 88 -16.90 -5.81 23.69
C MET A 88 -16.75 -6.28 25.13
N LYS A 89 -16.32 -7.52 25.34
CA LYS A 89 -16.13 -8.07 26.70
C LYS A 89 -14.95 -7.42 27.42
N THR A 90 -13.85 -7.20 26.71
CA THR A 90 -12.56 -6.83 27.33
C THR A 90 -12.08 -5.43 26.99
N ARG A 91 -12.46 -4.89 25.81
CA ARG A 91 -11.91 -3.63 25.26
C ARG A 91 -12.95 -2.56 24.93
N ARG A 92 -14.21 -2.73 25.33
CA ARG A 92 -15.32 -1.79 24.97
C ARG A 92 -15.01 -0.31 25.24
N ASN A 93 -14.23 0.00 26.28
CA ASN A 93 -13.90 1.36 26.67
C ASN A 93 -12.50 1.81 26.20
N LYS A 94 -11.71 0.91 25.58
CA LYS A 94 -10.42 1.21 24.97
C LYS A 94 -10.65 2.05 23.72
N ALA A 95 -9.76 3.02 23.45
CA ALA A 95 -9.74 3.71 22.18
C ALA A 95 -9.49 2.70 21.04
N ALA A 96 -10.39 2.66 20.08
CA ALA A 96 -10.26 1.88 18.86
C ALA A 96 -9.65 2.72 17.74
N LEU A 97 -10.10 3.99 17.62
CA LEU A 97 -9.66 4.91 16.59
C LEU A 97 -9.50 6.30 17.21
N ILE A 98 -8.35 6.90 16.98
CA ILE A 98 -8.05 8.29 17.26
C ILE A 98 -7.92 9.00 15.92
N PHE A 99 -8.70 10.03 15.70
CA PHE A 99 -8.71 10.83 14.49
C PHE A 99 -8.12 12.21 14.77
N GLU A 100 -7.26 12.66 13.86
CA GLU A 100 -6.82 14.05 13.79
C GLU A 100 -7.01 14.60 12.39
N GLY A 101 -7.82 15.65 12.26
CA GLY A 101 -8.03 16.39 11.02
C GLY A 101 -6.89 17.35 10.72
N GLU A 102 -6.74 17.75 9.46
CA GLU A 102 -5.68 18.67 9.04
C GLU A 102 -5.75 20.02 9.76
N MET A 103 -6.96 20.47 10.08
CA MET A 103 -7.18 21.75 10.77
C MET A 103 -6.98 21.69 12.30
N GLY A 104 -6.61 20.50 12.84
CA GLY A 104 -6.36 20.29 14.25
C GLY A 104 -7.57 19.86 15.06
N ASP A 105 -8.68 19.60 14.40
CA ASP A 105 -9.82 18.93 15.03
C ASP A 105 -9.49 17.46 15.29
N TYR A 106 -9.97 16.91 16.42
CA TYR A 106 -9.70 15.51 16.76
C TYR A 106 -10.93 14.84 17.38
N GLU A 107 -11.01 13.52 17.21
CA GLU A 107 -12.02 12.70 17.85
C GLU A 107 -11.44 11.36 18.31
N VAL A 108 -12.00 10.82 19.40
CA VAL A 108 -11.66 9.49 19.90
C VAL A 108 -12.90 8.61 19.88
N TYR A 109 -12.78 7.46 19.24
CA TYR A 109 -13.79 6.43 19.22
C TYR A 109 -13.32 5.24 20.07
N THR A 110 -14.04 4.96 21.15
CA THR A 110 -13.85 3.68 21.85
C THR A 110 -14.41 2.54 20.99
N TYR A 111 -14.00 1.29 21.24
CA TYR A 111 -14.55 0.13 20.52
C TYR A 111 -16.09 0.11 20.57
N ARG A 112 -16.71 0.44 21.72
CA ARG A 112 -18.15 0.53 21.84
C ARG A 112 -18.74 1.66 20.99
N ARG A 113 -18.14 2.86 21.01
CA ARG A 113 -18.60 4.00 20.19
C ARG A 113 -18.49 3.65 18.70
N LEU A 114 -17.36 3.08 18.28
CA LEU A 114 -17.13 2.70 16.89
C LEU A 114 -18.13 1.63 16.44
N LEU A 115 -18.41 0.62 17.27
CA LEU A 115 -19.46 -0.37 17.00
C LEU A 115 -20.84 0.30 16.84
N HIS A 116 -21.21 1.22 17.74
CA HIS A 116 -22.50 1.90 17.67
C HIS A 116 -22.65 2.71 16.39
N GLU A 117 -21.62 3.48 16.01
CA GLU A 117 -21.66 4.30 14.77
C GLU A 117 -21.64 3.40 13.53
N THR A 118 -20.91 2.28 13.56
CA THR A 118 -20.94 1.26 12.50
C THR A 118 -22.34 0.65 12.35
N CYS A 119 -23.01 0.30 13.45
CA CYS A 119 -24.38 -0.22 13.41
C CYS A 119 -25.38 0.79 12.85
N LYS A 120 -25.29 2.06 13.23
CA LYS A 120 -26.14 3.12 12.69
C LYS A 120 -25.92 3.29 11.17
N ALA A 121 -24.65 3.34 10.73
CA ALA A 121 -24.32 3.41 9.31
C ALA A 121 -24.83 2.17 8.55
N ALA A 122 -24.69 0.98 9.10
CA ALA A 122 -25.19 -0.27 8.53
C ALA A 122 -26.72 -0.25 8.37
N ASN A 123 -27.46 0.22 9.38
CA ASN A 123 -28.91 0.37 9.31
C ASN A 123 -29.31 1.44 8.27
N LEU A 124 -28.56 2.53 8.17
CA LEU A 124 -28.80 3.55 7.15
C LEU A 124 -28.59 2.98 5.74
N LEU A 125 -27.53 2.22 5.50
CA LEU A 125 -27.30 1.54 4.22
C LEU A 125 -28.45 0.57 3.87
N LYS A 126 -28.92 -0.24 4.83
CA LYS A 126 -30.09 -1.13 4.65
C LYS A 126 -31.34 -0.35 4.29
N LYS A 127 -31.60 0.80 4.94
CA LYS A 127 -32.74 1.69 4.65
C LYS A 127 -32.68 2.26 3.23
N PHE A 128 -31.48 2.45 2.68
CA PHE A 128 -31.26 2.81 1.29
C PHE A 128 -31.23 1.61 0.33
N GLY A 129 -31.65 0.44 0.78
CA GLY A 129 -31.86 -0.74 -0.02
C GLY A 129 -30.58 -1.56 -0.31
N VAL A 130 -29.48 -1.26 0.36
CA VAL A 130 -28.23 -2.05 0.24
C VAL A 130 -28.40 -3.40 0.91
N LYS A 131 -28.05 -4.48 0.20
CA LYS A 131 -28.15 -5.86 0.63
C LYS A 131 -26.81 -6.57 0.50
N LYS A 132 -26.71 -7.77 1.09
CA LYS A 132 -25.56 -8.67 0.89
C LYS A 132 -25.25 -8.83 -0.60
N GLY A 133 -23.97 -8.63 -0.96
CA GLY A 133 -23.48 -8.72 -2.34
C GLY A 133 -23.64 -7.44 -3.18
N ASP A 134 -24.41 -6.44 -2.72
CA ASP A 134 -24.45 -5.14 -3.40
C ASP A 134 -23.12 -4.40 -3.26
N ARG A 135 -22.72 -3.62 -4.28
CA ARG A 135 -21.50 -2.83 -4.24
C ARG A 135 -21.80 -1.40 -3.81
N VAL A 136 -20.98 -0.91 -2.88
CA VAL A 136 -21.01 0.47 -2.39
C VAL A 136 -19.67 1.12 -2.68
N VAL A 137 -19.66 2.17 -3.47
CA VAL A 137 -18.46 2.97 -3.72
C VAL A 137 -18.32 4.02 -2.61
N ILE A 138 -17.12 4.11 -2.04
CA ILE A 138 -16.76 5.06 -1.01
C ILE A 138 -15.71 6.01 -1.59
N TYR A 139 -16.08 7.28 -1.81
CA TYR A 139 -15.21 8.33 -2.32
C TYR A 139 -15.12 9.46 -1.29
N MET A 140 -14.26 9.24 -0.29
CA MET A 140 -14.20 10.06 0.92
C MET A 140 -12.74 10.35 1.33
N PRO A 141 -12.50 11.40 2.14
CA PRO A 141 -11.20 11.65 2.74
C PRO A 141 -10.93 10.69 3.91
N MET A 142 -9.73 10.80 4.51
CA MET A 142 -9.30 10.04 5.69
C MET A 142 -9.97 10.57 6.97
N ILE A 143 -11.27 10.33 7.09
CA ILE A 143 -12.09 10.70 8.26
C ILE A 143 -12.74 9.46 8.89
N PRO A 144 -13.17 9.51 10.15
CA PRO A 144 -13.74 8.35 10.85
C PRO A 144 -14.90 7.69 10.11
N GLU A 145 -15.74 8.48 9.47
CA GLU A 145 -16.90 8.00 8.70
C GLU A 145 -16.49 7.07 7.56
N THR A 146 -15.29 7.25 7.01
CA THR A 146 -14.76 6.34 5.96
C THR A 146 -14.55 4.93 6.51
N ALA A 147 -13.89 4.80 7.65
CA ALA A 147 -13.72 3.52 8.33
C ALA A 147 -15.07 2.95 8.81
N ILE A 148 -15.95 3.79 9.34
CA ILE A 148 -17.30 3.40 9.79
C ILE A 148 -18.11 2.81 8.63
N VAL A 149 -18.10 3.43 7.45
CA VAL A 149 -18.84 2.94 6.28
C VAL A 149 -18.21 1.66 5.72
N MET A 150 -16.88 1.52 5.70
CA MET A 150 -16.21 0.26 5.34
C MET A 150 -16.67 -0.88 6.26
N LEU A 151 -16.65 -0.67 7.57
CA LEU A 151 -17.08 -1.65 8.57
C LEU A 151 -18.61 -1.91 8.50
N ALA A 152 -19.41 -0.90 8.17
CA ALA A 152 -20.86 -1.05 7.98
C ALA A 152 -21.19 -1.90 6.77
N CYS A 153 -20.48 -1.72 5.64
CA CYS A 153 -20.60 -2.59 4.48
C CYS A 153 -20.25 -4.03 4.83
N ALA A 154 -19.11 -4.25 5.49
CA ALA A 154 -18.68 -5.57 5.96
C ALA A 154 -19.75 -6.20 6.90
N ARG A 155 -20.38 -5.39 7.77
CA ARG A 155 -21.38 -5.85 8.71
C ARG A 155 -22.62 -6.43 8.05
N ILE A 156 -23.10 -5.83 6.97
CA ILE A 156 -24.31 -6.24 6.23
C ILE A 156 -24.01 -7.12 5.02
N GLY A 157 -22.75 -7.49 4.81
CA GLY A 157 -22.32 -8.30 3.67
C GLY A 157 -22.32 -7.56 2.33
N ALA A 158 -22.35 -6.23 2.33
CA ALA A 158 -22.14 -5.44 1.13
C ALA A 158 -20.65 -5.37 0.77
N ILE A 159 -20.36 -5.37 -0.52
CA ILE A 159 -19.00 -5.30 -1.06
C ILE A 159 -18.64 -3.81 -1.21
N HIS A 160 -17.71 -3.30 -0.40
CA HIS A 160 -17.27 -1.93 -0.60
C HIS A 160 -16.17 -1.82 -1.65
N SER A 161 -16.11 -0.65 -2.30
CA SER A 161 -15.02 -0.26 -3.19
C SER A 161 -14.60 1.16 -2.83
N VAL A 162 -13.49 1.29 -2.12
CA VAL A 162 -12.97 2.60 -1.74
C VAL A 162 -12.18 3.17 -2.92
N VAL A 163 -12.54 4.38 -3.31
CA VAL A 163 -11.85 5.15 -4.35
C VAL A 163 -11.17 6.33 -3.67
N PHE A 164 -9.89 6.50 -3.93
CA PHE A 164 -9.11 7.58 -3.34
C PHE A 164 -9.74 8.94 -3.63
N GLY A 165 -10.03 9.74 -2.58
CA GLY A 165 -10.76 11.03 -2.66
C GLY A 165 -10.08 12.11 -3.49
N GLY A 166 -8.95 11.80 -4.04
CA GLY A 166 -8.23 12.67 -4.92
C GLY A 166 -8.25 12.23 -6.41
N PHE A 167 -8.90 11.14 -6.79
CA PHE A 167 -9.02 10.76 -8.20
C PHE A 167 -9.96 11.67 -8.98
N SER A 168 -9.76 11.72 -10.31
CA SER A 168 -10.61 12.49 -11.21
C SER A 168 -12.04 11.93 -11.27
N PRO A 169 -13.02 12.73 -11.73
CA PRO A 169 -14.37 12.26 -11.99
C PRO A 169 -14.42 11.07 -12.93
N GLU A 170 -13.58 11.05 -13.96
CA GLU A 170 -13.48 9.98 -14.94
C GLU A 170 -13.00 8.67 -14.29
N ALA A 171 -11.96 8.75 -13.46
CA ALA A 171 -11.46 7.60 -12.71
C ALA A 171 -12.50 7.05 -11.72
N LEU A 172 -13.27 7.92 -11.09
CA LEU A 172 -14.38 7.54 -10.20
C LEU A 172 -15.51 6.87 -11.01
N ARG A 173 -15.94 7.48 -12.12
CA ARG A 173 -16.96 6.95 -13.01
C ARG A 173 -16.65 5.54 -13.48
N ASP A 174 -15.45 5.32 -13.99
CA ASP A 174 -15.04 4.02 -14.53
C ASP A 174 -15.11 2.92 -13.48
N ARG A 175 -14.78 3.22 -12.22
CA ARG A 175 -14.89 2.28 -11.10
C ARG A 175 -16.33 2.03 -10.67
N ILE A 176 -17.18 3.05 -10.67
CA ILE A 176 -18.62 2.91 -10.42
C ILE A 176 -19.27 2.00 -11.44
N ILE A 177 -18.99 2.22 -12.71
CA ILE A 177 -19.54 1.44 -13.82
C ILE A 177 -19.05 -0.01 -13.75
N ASP A 178 -17.75 -0.23 -13.61
CA ASP A 178 -17.16 -1.57 -13.57
C ASP A 178 -17.67 -2.39 -12.37
N ALA A 179 -17.73 -1.76 -11.19
CA ALA A 179 -18.29 -2.41 -10.00
C ALA A 179 -19.81 -2.63 -10.11
N GLY A 180 -20.52 -1.90 -10.97
CA GLY A 180 -21.99 -1.86 -10.95
C GLY A 180 -22.50 -1.38 -9.59
N ALA A 181 -21.94 -0.28 -9.09
CA ALA A 181 -22.23 0.22 -7.76
C ALA A 181 -23.66 0.71 -7.62
N LYS A 182 -24.33 0.32 -6.52
CA LYS A 182 -25.72 0.69 -6.23
C LYS A 182 -25.82 2.02 -5.50
N LEU A 183 -24.83 2.32 -4.67
CA LEU A 183 -24.80 3.50 -3.79
C LEU A 183 -23.39 4.07 -3.75
N VAL A 184 -23.30 5.39 -3.70
CA VAL A 184 -22.07 6.13 -3.47
C VAL A 184 -22.14 6.83 -2.11
N VAL A 185 -21.08 6.69 -1.29
CA VAL A 185 -20.86 7.49 -0.09
C VAL A 185 -19.71 8.44 -0.36
N THR A 186 -19.94 9.73 -0.15
CA THR A 186 -18.93 10.77 -0.38
C THR A 186 -18.94 11.80 0.73
N ALA A 187 -18.05 12.78 0.68
CA ALA A 187 -18.11 13.98 1.50
C ALA A 187 -18.41 15.22 0.63
N ASP A 188 -18.88 16.31 1.27
CA ASP A 188 -18.95 17.61 0.61
C ASP A 188 -17.55 18.01 0.11
N GLY A 189 -16.55 17.84 0.94
CA GLY A 189 -15.14 18.08 0.64
C GLY A 189 -14.23 17.57 1.74
N ALA A 190 -13.01 18.07 1.76
CA ALA A 190 -11.97 17.77 2.73
C ALA A 190 -11.03 18.96 2.87
N PHE A 191 -9.96 18.82 3.68
CA PHE A 191 -8.91 19.81 3.81
C PHE A 191 -7.58 19.28 3.28
N ARG A 192 -6.84 20.15 2.60
CA ARG A 192 -5.47 19.84 2.16
C ARG A 192 -4.61 21.11 2.13
N ARG A 193 -3.48 21.09 2.85
CA ARG A 193 -2.57 22.23 3.01
C ARG A 193 -3.28 23.48 3.53
N GLY A 194 -4.18 23.28 4.50
CA GLY A 194 -4.96 24.34 5.14
C GLY A 194 -6.10 24.93 4.31
N LYS A 195 -6.41 24.32 3.16
CA LYS A 195 -7.47 24.79 2.27
C LYS A 195 -8.53 23.71 2.06
N PRO A 196 -9.82 24.10 2.00
CA PRO A 196 -10.87 23.19 1.60
C PRO A 196 -10.70 22.80 0.13
N TYR A 197 -11.00 21.55 -0.20
CA TYR A 197 -11.19 21.09 -1.56
C TYR A 197 -12.47 20.26 -1.65
N MET A 198 -13.12 20.30 -2.81
CA MET A 198 -14.45 19.75 -2.99
C MET A 198 -14.41 18.35 -3.57
N LEU A 199 -15.22 17.43 -3.00
CA LEU A 199 -15.38 16.06 -3.50
C LEU A 199 -16.72 15.88 -4.23
N LYS A 200 -17.79 16.44 -3.70
CA LYS A 200 -19.14 16.29 -4.26
C LYS A 200 -19.26 16.68 -5.74
N PRO A 201 -18.66 17.78 -6.23
CA PRO A 201 -18.70 18.10 -7.66
C PRO A 201 -18.06 17.03 -8.57
N ALA A 202 -17.03 16.34 -8.09
CA ALA A 202 -16.43 15.23 -8.82
C ALA A 202 -17.39 14.04 -8.91
N VAL A 203 -18.13 13.74 -7.85
CA VAL A 203 -19.18 12.72 -7.85
C VAL A 203 -20.30 13.10 -8.81
N ASP A 204 -20.76 14.35 -8.80
CA ASP A 204 -21.82 14.81 -9.72
C ASP A 204 -21.42 14.66 -11.19
N LYS A 205 -20.18 15.06 -11.52
CA LYS A 205 -19.65 14.89 -12.86
C LYS A 205 -19.53 13.40 -13.23
N ALA A 206 -19.01 12.56 -12.36
CA ALA A 206 -18.93 11.11 -12.60
C ALA A 206 -20.31 10.50 -12.87
N LEU A 207 -21.31 10.86 -12.06
CA LEU A 207 -22.66 10.31 -12.17
C LEU A 207 -23.49 10.89 -13.32
N SER A 208 -23.03 11.94 -13.97
CA SER A 208 -23.69 12.49 -15.18
C SER A 208 -23.42 11.68 -16.45
N GLU A 209 -22.52 10.70 -16.38
CA GLU A 209 -22.01 9.97 -17.55
C GLU A 209 -22.03 8.44 -17.33
N GLY A 210 -23.18 7.78 -17.53
CA GLY A 210 -23.25 6.32 -17.65
C GLY A 210 -23.23 5.52 -16.35
N CYS A 211 -23.57 6.13 -15.21
CA CYS A 211 -23.61 5.46 -13.90
C CYS A 211 -25.05 5.15 -13.44
N GLU A 212 -25.88 4.59 -14.33
CA GLU A 212 -27.31 4.33 -14.08
C GLU A 212 -27.58 3.36 -12.94
N SER A 213 -26.59 2.57 -12.55
CA SER A 213 -26.71 1.63 -11.40
C SER A 213 -26.78 2.35 -10.06
N VAL A 214 -26.29 3.60 -9.97
CA VAL A 214 -26.28 4.37 -8.73
C VAL A 214 -27.64 5.00 -8.47
N GLU A 215 -28.35 4.50 -7.47
CA GLU A 215 -29.68 4.99 -7.09
C GLU A 215 -29.61 6.20 -6.13
N LYS A 216 -28.60 6.21 -5.24
CA LYS A 216 -28.49 7.16 -4.14
C LYS A 216 -27.06 7.57 -3.85
N VAL A 217 -26.91 8.79 -3.32
CA VAL A 217 -25.64 9.34 -2.83
C VAL A 217 -25.83 9.77 -1.37
N LEU A 218 -25.01 9.24 -0.47
CA LEU A 218 -24.90 9.69 0.91
C LEU A 218 -23.72 10.65 1.04
N ILE A 219 -23.95 11.83 1.60
CA ILE A 219 -22.98 12.92 1.69
C ILE A 219 -22.64 13.18 3.16
N VAL A 220 -21.40 12.98 3.53
CA VAL A 220 -20.85 13.39 4.83
C VAL A 220 -20.45 14.87 4.74
N ILE A 221 -20.93 15.67 5.68
CA ILE A 221 -20.54 17.08 5.78
C ILE A 221 -19.25 17.16 6.58
N ARG A 222 -18.15 17.51 5.90
CA ARG A 222 -16.80 17.60 6.48
C ARG A 222 -16.28 19.03 6.55
N ASN A 223 -16.27 19.76 5.44
CA ASN A 223 -15.73 21.14 5.39
C ASN A 223 -16.82 22.21 5.37
N ASN A 224 -18.07 21.80 5.22
CA ASN A 224 -19.25 22.66 5.24
C ASN A 224 -19.25 23.75 4.15
N GLU A 225 -18.52 23.52 3.05
CA GLU A 225 -18.60 24.37 1.87
C GLU A 225 -19.92 24.15 1.12
N PRO A 226 -20.45 25.16 0.42
CA PRO A 226 -21.69 25.02 -0.33
C PRO A 226 -21.58 23.97 -1.45
N ILE A 227 -22.55 23.04 -1.49
CA ILE A 227 -22.67 22.02 -2.52
C ILE A 227 -24.07 22.02 -3.14
N GLU A 228 -24.16 21.55 -4.38
CA GLU A 228 -25.45 21.28 -5.01
C GLU A 228 -26.05 19.96 -4.53
N TYR A 229 -27.39 19.94 -4.35
CA TYR A 229 -28.14 18.74 -3.98
C TYR A 229 -29.13 18.36 -5.08
N ILE A 230 -29.02 17.14 -5.57
CA ILE A 230 -29.98 16.59 -6.52
C ILE A 230 -31.08 15.88 -5.73
N LYS A 231 -32.29 16.47 -5.77
CA LYS A 231 -33.45 15.95 -5.05
C LYS A 231 -33.79 14.51 -5.47
N GLY A 232 -33.97 13.63 -4.48
CA GLY A 232 -34.31 12.22 -4.69
C GLY A 232 -33.09 11.31 -4.90
N ARG A 233 -31.90 11.87 -5.14
CA ARG A 233 -30.62 11.16 -5.23
C ARG A 233 -29.75 11.42 -4.00
N ASP A 234 -29.60 12.67 -3.60
CA ASP A 234 -28.61 13.11 -2.60
C ASP A 234 -29.22 13.25 -1.21
N TYR A 235 -28.51 12.73 -0.21
CA TYR A 235 -28.95 12.71 1.18
C TYR A 235 -27.79 13.00 2.12
N VAL A 236 -28.03 13.84 3.15
CA VAL A 236 -27.01 14.20 4.15
C VAL A 236 -26.88 13.08 5.17
N TYR A 237 -25.71 12.42 5.18
CA TYR A 237 -25.39 11.31 6.09
C TYR A 237 -25.50 11.73 7.56
N ASN A 238 -24.88 12.86 7.93
CA ASN A 238 -24.79 13.35 9.31
C ASN A 238 -26.16 13.60 9.96
N GLU A 239 -27.19 13.93 9.17
CA GLU A 239 -28.55 14.12 9.66
C GLU A 239 -29.29 12.81 9.85
N LEU A 240 -29.17 11.92 8.87
CA LEU A 240 -29.94 10.67 8.82
C LEU A 240 -29.42 9.65 9.81
N VAL A 241 -28.10 9.50 9.93
CA VAL A 241 -27.46 8.48 10.78
C VAL A 241 -27.80 8.66 12.27
N LYS A 242 -28.09 9.88 12.72
CA LYS A 242 -28.47 10.18 14.11
C LYS A 242 -29.72 9.43 14.56
N ASN A 243 -30.64 9.18 13.64
CA ASN A 243 -31.93 8.57 13.91
C ASN A 243 -31.91 7.05 13.77
N GLU A 244 -30.79 6.47 13.35
CA GLU A 244 -30.68 5.03 13.15
C GLU A 244 -30.32 4.30 14.47
N SER A 245 -30.78 3.05 14.58
CA SER A 245 -30.48 2.19 15.74
C SER A 245 -28.97 1.90 15.82
N TYR A 246 -28.42 1.97 17.02
CA TYR A 246 -27.06 1.52 17.34
C TYR A 246 -26.93 -0.02 17.45
N LYS A 247 -27.99 -0.76 17.14
CA LYS A 247 -28.01 -2.23 17.07
C LYS A 247 -28.25 -2.67 15.64
N CYS A 248 -27.35 -3.48 15.13
CA CYS A 248 -27.45 -4.13 13.84
C CYS A 248 -26.72 -5.47 13.93
N GLU A 249 -27.44 -6.57 13.84
CA GLU A 249 -26.82 -7.89 13.86
C GLU A 249 -25.89 -8.05 12.64
N PRO A 250 -24.70 -8.65 12.81
CA PRO A 250 -23.79 -8.92 11.71
C PRO A 250 -24.35 -10.00 10.80
N GLU A 251 -24.30 -9.78 9.50
CA GLU A 251 -24.69 -10.77 8.48
C GLU A 251 -23.79 -12.01 8.58
N ILE A 252 -24.37 -13.18 8.44
CA ILE A 252 -23.61 -14.43 8.37
C ILE A 252 -23.00 -14.54 6.98
N MET A 253 -21.66 -14.39 6.92
CA MET A 253 -20.90 -14.45 5.68
C MET A 253 -20.20 -15.79 5.55
N ASP A 254 -20.22 -16.38 4.35
CA ASP A 254 -19.33 -17.48 4.00
C ASP A 254 -17.87 -17.00 4.00
N SER A 255 -16.94 -17.91 4.28
CA SER A 255 -15.49 -17.62 4.26
C SER A 255 -15.02 -16.96 2.95
N GLU A 256 -15.64 -17.35 1.83
CA GLU A 256 -15.31 -16.91 0.48
C GLU A 256 -16.22 -15.78 -0.04
N ASP A 257 -17.20 -15.31 0.75
CA ASP A 257 -17.95 -14.11 0.40
C ASP A 257 -17.01 -12.91 0.29
N LEU A 258 -17.17 -12.11 -0.78
CA LEU A 258 -16.32 -10.97 -1.03
C LEU A 258 -16.53 -9.87 0.01
N LEU A 259 -15.41 -9.32 0.48
CA LEU A 259 -15.38 -8.20 1.41
C LEU A 259 -15.30 -6.87 0.66
N PHE A 260 -14.40 -6.78 -0.32
CA PHE A 260 -14.22 -5.55 -1.10
C PHE A 260 -13.65 -5.80 -2.50
N LEU A 261 -13.85 -4.79 -3.34
CA LEU A 261 -13.16 -4.61 -4.62
C LEU A 261 -12.19 -3.43 -4.48
N LEU A 262 -10.94 -3.64 -4.85
CA LEU A 262 -9.98 -2.55 -4.89
C LEU A 262 -9.34 -2.46 -6.27
N TYR A 263 -9.40 -1.26 -6.86
CA TYR A 263 -8.92 -1.03 -8.20
C TYR A 263 -7.45 -0.66 -8.23
N THR A 264 -6.66 -1.47 -8.93
CA THR A 264 -5.23 -1.20 -9.16
C THR A 264 -5.04 -0.58 -10.55
N SER A 265 -4.09 0.37 -10.63
CA SER A 265 -3.62 0.89 -11.91
C SER A 265 -2.81 -0.18 -12.64
N VAL A 266 -3.00 -0.28 -13.96
CA VAL A 266 -2.25 -1.23 -14.80
C VAL A 266 -1.45 -0.46 -15.83
N SER A 267 -0.33 -1.07 -16.26
CA SER A 267 0.51 -0.52 -17.32
C SER A 267 -0.22 -0.37 -18.67
N THR A 268 -1.25 -1.18 -18.92
CA THR A 268 -2.03 -1.16 -20.17
C THR A 268 -3.51 -1.36 -19.89
N GLY A 269 -4.35 -0.35 -20.18
CA GLY A 269 -5.81 -0.48 -20.20
C GLY A 269 -6.54 -0.01 -18.93
N LYS A 270 -7.80 -0.42 -18.79
CA LYS A 270 -8.70 -0.06 -17.69
C LYS A 270 -8.20 -0.61 -16.35
N PRO A 271 -8.46 0.06 -15.21
CA PRO A 271 -8.13 -0.44 -13.88
C PRO A 271 -8.66 -1.86 -13.64
N LYS A 272 -7.94 -2.66 -12.83
CA LYS A 272 -8.37 -4.01 -12.43
C LYS A 272 -9.06 -3.93 -11.07
N GLY A 273 -10.32 -4.34 -10.98
CA GLY A 273 -11.00 -4.57 -9.70
C GLY A 273 -10.56 -5.90 -9.08
N VAL A 274 -9.58 -5.87 -8.19
CA VAL A 274 -9.15 -7.10 -7.50
C VAL A 274 -10.14 -7.47 -6.40
N MET A 275 -10.44 -8.77 -6.27
CA MET A 275 -11.43 -9.30 -5.35
C MET A 275 -10.77 -9.89 -4.11
N HIS A 276 -11.16 -9.41 -2.92
CA HIS A 276 -10.73 -10.01 -1.65
C HIS A 276 -11.91 -10.66 -0.91
N ALA A 277 -11.71 -11.93 -0.51
CA ALA A 277 -12.68 -12.69 0.30
C ALA A 277 -12.51 -12.43 1.79
N SER A 278 -13.55 -12.71 2.57
CA SER A 278 -13.65 -12.31 3.98
C SER A 278 -12.66 -13.02 4.91
N ALA A 279 -12.69 -14.37 4.96
CA ALA A 279 -11.96 -15.10 6.01
C ALA A 279 -10.44 -15.05 5.85
N GLY A 280 -9.94 -15.37 4.66
CA GLY A 280 -8.51 -15.41 4.42
C GLY A 280 -7.86 -14.03 4.56
N TYR A 281 -8.55 -12.99 4.12
CA TYR A 281 -8.06 -11.62 4.22
C TYR A 281 -7.93 -11.16 5.68
N ILE A 282 -9.00 -11.31 6.49
CA ILE A 282 -8.96 -10.84 7.89
C ILE A 282 -7.98 -11.65 8.74
N LEU A 283 -7.84 -12.95 8.46
CA LEU A 283 -6.85 -13.80 9.12
C LEU A 283 -5.44 -13.26 8.88
N TRP A 284 -5.09 -13.02 7.63
CA TRP A 284 -3.73 -12.58 7.27
C TRP A 284 -3.44 -11.15 7.74
N ALA A 285 -4.43 -10.26 7.64
CA ALA A 285 -4.32 -8.90 8.17
C ALA A 285 -4.00 -8.92 9.67
N GLN A 286 -4.70 -9.75 10.46
CA GLN A 286 -4.44 -9.89 11.89
C GLN A 286 -3.06 -10.51 12.17
N MET A 287 -2.73 -11.62 11.50
CA MET A 287 -1.46 -12.33 11.71
C MET A 287 -0.26 -11.43 11.42
N THR A 288 -0.30 -10.69 10.32
CA THR A 288 0.80 -9.79 9.94
C THR A 288 0.93 -8.58 10.86
N MET A 289 -0.17 -8.05 11.39
CA MET A 289 -0.10 -7.07 12.47
C MET A 289 0.59 -7.62 13.71
N GLU A 290 0.24 -8.83 14.12
CA GLU A 290 0.81 -9.46 15.30
C GLU A 290 2.31 -9.80 15.13
N TRP A 291 2.72 -10.24 13.96
CA TRP A 291 4.11 -10.69 13.73
C TRP A 291 5.04 -9.57 13.31
N VAL A 292 4.59 -8.73 12.38
CA VAL A 292 5.45 -7.71 11.74
C VAL A 292 5.54 -6.44 12.59
N PHE A 293 4.43 -6.00 13.18
CA PHE A 293 4.46 -4.86 14.09
C PHE A 293 4.57 -5.27 15.55
N ASP A 294 4.57 -6.58 15.84
CA ASP A 294 4.59 -7.11 17.21
C ASP A 294 3.55 -6.45 18.11
N ILE A 295 2.34 -6.19 17.55
CA ILE A 295 1.30 -5.39 18.19
C ILE A 295 0.87 -5.98 19.54
N LYS A 296 0.85 -5.15 20.58
CA LYS A 296 0.40 -5.49 21.92
C LYS A 296 -0.88 -4.73 22.28
N ASP A 297 -1.52 -5.13 23.36
CA ASP A 297 -2.78 -4.52 23.79
C ASP A 297 -2.67 -3.04 24.19
N TYR A 298 -1.50 -2.60 24.62
CA TYR A 298 -1.22 -1.21 25.01
C TYR A 298 -0.72 -0.31 23.87
N ASP A 299 -0.51 -0.85 22.67
CA ASP A 299 0.07 -0.11 21.56
C ASP A 299 -0.92 0.87 20.94
N ASN A 300 -0.43 2.06 20.62
CA ASN A 300 -1.02 3.01 19.71
C ASN A 300 -0.30 2.91 18.38
N TYR A 301 -1.00 2.44 17.36
CA TYR A 301 -0.47 2.14 16.05
C TYR A 301 -0.92 3.18 15.02
N TRP A 302 -0.01 3.64 14.20
CA TRP A 302 -0.33 4.57 13.13
C TRP A 302 0.21 4.10 11.79
N CYS A 303 -0.70 3.93 10.84
CA CYS A 303 -0.41 3.78 9.42
C CYS A 303 -0.83 5.08 8.71
N SER A 304 0.13 5.75 8.06
CA SER A 304 -0.13 7.03 7.38
C SER A 304 -0.74 6.87 5.98
N ALA A 305 -0.98 5.64 5.53
CA ALA A 305 -1.54 5.36 4.21
C ALA A 305 -3.04 5.65 4.15
N ASP A 306 -3.49 6.19 3.02
CA ASP A 306 -4.90 6.40 2.72
C ASP A 306 -5.65 5.09 2.49
N VAL A 307 -6.89 5.01 2.95
CA VAL A 307 -7.78 3.84 2.76
C VAL A 307 -8.18 3.60 1.30
N GLY A 308 -7.96 4.53 0.40
CA GLY A 308 -8.09 4.32 -1.03
C GLY A 308 -7.06 3.32 -1.61
N TRP A 309 -6.08 2.92 -0.79
CA TRP A 309 -5.04 1.93 -1.11
C TRP A 309 -5.17 0.70 -0.20
N ILE A 310 -4.64 -0.43 -0.65
CA ILE A 310 -4.69 -1.67 0.14
C ILE A 310 -3.99 -1.50 1.50
N THR A 311 -2.94 -0.70 1.57
CA THR A 311 -2.22 -0.44 2.82
C THR A 311 -3.13 0.20 3.87
N GLY A 312 -3.95 1.17 3.47
CA GLY A 312 -4.95 1.77 4.35
C GLY A 312 -6.05 0.79 4.76
N HIS A 313 -6.55 -0.04 3.82
CA HIS A 313 -7.52 -1.10 4.15
C HIS A 313 -6.96 -2.04 5.22
N THR A 314 -5.83 -2.67 4.93
CA THR A 314 -5.27 -3.72 5.77
C THR A 314 -4.69 -3.18 7.07
N TYR A 315 -3.94 -2.08 7.00
CA TYR A 315 -3.12 -1.63 8.12
C TYR A 315 -3.55 -0.32 8.77
N ALA A 316 -4.54 0.42 8.25
CA ALA A 316 -5.16 1.52 9.00
C ALA A 316 -6.51 1.13 9.60
N VAL A 317 -7.24 0.16 8.99
CA VAL A 317 -8.59 -0.22 9.43
C VAL A 317 -8.64 -1.67 9.91
N TYR A 318 -8.61 -2.65 9.01
CA TYR A 318 -8.97 -4.03 9.33
C TYR A 318 -7.98 -4.73 10.28
N GLY A 319 -6.69 -4.68 9.99
CA GLY A 319 -5.68 -5.37 10.79
C GLY A 319 -5.58 -4.89 12.24
N PRO A 320 -5.37 -3.59 12.50
CA PRO A 320 -5.29 -3.09 13.87
C PRO A 320 -6.60 -3.31 14.65
N LEU A 321 -7.76 -3.10 14.05
CA LEU A 321 -9.05 -3.33 14.72
C LEU A 321 -9.29 -4.81 15.00
N ALA A 322 -8.91 -5.71 14.09
CA ALA A 322 -8.97 -7.15 14.36
C ALA A 322 -8.09 -7.58 15.53
N CYS A 323 -6.93 -6.94 15.72
CA CYS A 323 -6.06 -7.17 16.87
C CYS A 323 -6.57 -6.54 18.18
N GLY A 324 -7.60 -5.70 18.14
CA GLY A 324 -8.05 -4.94 19.31
C GLY A 324 -7.09 -3.81 19.70
N ALA A 325 -6.27 -3.33 18.74
CA ALA A 325 -5.33 -2.24 18.94
C ALA A 325 -6.02 -0.87 18.83
N THR A 326 -5.32 0.19 19.23
CA THR A 326 -5.70 1.57 18.93
C THR A 326 -5.05 1.99 17.62
N THR A 327 -5.84 2.38 16.62
CA THR A 327 -5.33 2.90 15.34
C THR A 327 -5.50 4.41 15.27
N ILE A 328 -4.51 5.10 14.69
CA ILE A 328 -4.56 6.53 14.44
C ILE A 328 -4.92 6.76 12.97
N MET A 329 -5.84 7.67 12.71
CA MET A 329 -6.25 8.13 11.39
C MET A 329 -5.99 9.62 11.27
N HIS A 330 -5.29 10.03 10.24
CA HIS A 330 -4.96 11.43 10.00
C HIS A 330 -5.46 11.89 8.62
N GLU A 331 -6.25 12.96 8.61
CA GLU A 331 -6.57 13.70 7.40
C GLU A 331 -5.54 14.81 7.24
N GLY A 332 -4.79 14.82 6.15
CA GLY A 332 -3.86 15.90 5.87
C GLY A 332 -2.51 15.46 5.32
N THR A 333 -1.63 16.44 5.15
CA THR A 333 -0.28 16.23 4.65
C THR A 333 0.75 16.25 5.78
N PRO A 334 1.88 15.54 5.64
CA PRO A 334 2.90 15.48 6.71
C PRO A 334 3.58 16.83 7.00
N THR A 335 3.49 17.79 6.07
CA THR A 335 4.16 19.09 6.14
C THR A 335 3.23 20.26 6.48
N TYR A 336 1.95 20.03 6.78
CA TYR A 336 1.04 21.08 7.17
C TYR A 336 0.67 20.97 8.68
N PRO A 337 0.69 22.06 9.46
CA PRO A 337 1.10 23.42 9.09
C PRO A 337 2.62 23.60 8.95
N ASN A 338 3.40 22.59 9.34
CA ASN A 338 4.85 22.53 9.23
C ASN A 338 5.33 21.07 9.30
N SER A 339 6.60 20.82 9.02
CA SER A 339 7.21 19.48 8.97
C SER A 339 7.38 18.79 10.33
N GLY A 340 6.98 19.46 11.41
CA GLY A 340 6.88 18.88 12.76
C GLY A 340 5.55 18.18 13.03
N ARG A 341 4.54 18.27 12.11
CA ARG A 341 3.19 17.75 12.35
C ARG A 341 3.17 16.30 12.81
N TRP A 342 3.84 15.42 12.08
CA TRP A 342 3.84 14.00 12.37
C TRP A 342 4.59 13.66 13.66
N TRP A 343 5.68 14.36 13.94
CA TRP A 343 6.46 14.15 15.14
C TRP A 343 5.70 14.57 16.40
N ARG A 344 4.96 15.69 16.32
CA ARG A 344 4.03 16.10 17.38
C ARG A 344 2.93 15.06 17.63
N MET A 345 2.34 14.50 16.56
CA MET A 345 1.32 13.46 16.70
C MET A 345 1.88 12.20 17.37
N ILE A 346 3.11 11.80 17.02
CA ILE A 346 3.79 10.66 17.67
C ILE A 346 3.95 10.92 19.17
N GLU A 347 4.46 12.09 19.54
CA GLU A 347 4.62 12.49 20.94
C GLU A 347 3.27 12.58 21.68
N GLU A 348 2.30 13.29 21.11
CA GLU A 348 1.01 13.57 21.76
C GLU A 348 0.16 12.31 21.94
N TYR A 349 0.08 11.48 20.90
CA TYR A 349 -0.71 10.24 20.95
C TYR A 349 0.09 9.04 21.44
N GLN A 350 1.33 9.23 21.87
CA GLN A 350 2.20 8.16 22.38
C GLN A 350 2.23 6.95 21.44
N ILE A 351 2.50 7.24 20.15
CA ILE A 351 2.51 6.22 19.10
C ILE A 351 3.71 5.31 19.30
N SER A 352 3.47 4.00 19.38
CA SER A 352 4.51 2.99 19.57
C SER A 352 4.91 2.27 18.28
N LYS A 353 4.03 2.24 17.29
CA LYS A 353 4.28 1.60 15.99
C LYS A 353 3.89 2.57 14.88
N PHE A 354 4.84 2.84 13.96
CA PHE A 354 4.62 3.81 12.89
C PHE A 354 4.95 3.20 11.53
N TYR A 355 3.98 3.26 10.60
CA TYR A 355 4.06 2.66 9.27
C TYR A 355 3.79 3.70 8.19
N THR A 356 4.77 3.92 7.29
CA THR A 356 4.68 4.98 6.28
C THR A 356 5.43 4.63 4.99
N SER A 357 5.37 5.52 4.00
CA SER A 357 6.07 5.34 2.73
C SER A 357 7.48 5.93 2.74
N PRO A 358 8.43 5.34 2.00
CA PRO A 358 9.75 5.92 1.76
C PRO A 358 9.70 7.33 1.17
N THR A 359 8.72 7.62 0.30
CA THR A 359 8.49 8.96 -0.25
C THR A 359 8.24 9.99 0.84
N ALA A 360 7.39 9.69 1.83
CA ALA A 360 7.12 10.60 2.95
C ALA A 360 8.38 10.81 3.80
N ILE A 361 9.15 9.74 4.05
CA ILE A 361 10.41 9.81 4.79
C ILE A 361 11.41 10.71 4.07
N ARG A 362 11.62 10.50 2.75
CA ARG A 362 12.54 11.34 1.95
C ARG A 362 12.12 12.80 1.94
N MET A 363 10.82 13.07 1.80
CA MET A 363 10.30 14.44 1.81
C MET A 363 10.55 15.13 3.13
N LEU A 364 10.25 14.50 4.27
CA LEU A 364 10.50 15.05 5.61
C LEU A 364 11.98 15.21 5.91
N HIS A 365 12.81 14.26 5.47
CA HIS A 365 14.27 14.35 5.59
C HIS A 365 14.83 15.53 4.79
N ALA A 366 14.37 15.73 3.54
CA ALA A 366 14.83 16.82 2.70
C ALA A 366 14.38 18.20 3.20
N ASP A 367 13.14 18.29 3.71
CA ASP A 367 12.56 19.56 4.13
C ASP A 367 13.09 20.04 5.49
N ALA A 368 13.14 19.14 6.48
CA ALA A 368 13.53 19.50 7.84
C ALA A 368 14.21 18.34 8.60
N PRO A 369 15.46 17.97 8.25
CA PRO A 369 16.13 16.77 8.75
C PRO A 369 16.32 16.73 10.28
N ASN A 370 16.38 17.88 10.94
CA ASN A 370 16.57 18.02 12.38
C ASN A 370 15.26 18.28 13.14
N GLU A 371 14.13 18.42 12.47
CA GLU A 371 12.83 18.72 13.10
C GLU A 371 12.42 17.66 14.13
N PRO A 372 12.63 16.33 13.87
CA PRO A 372 12.26 15.28 14.83
C PRO A 372 12.87 15.45 16.21
N ARG A 373 14.06 16.04 16.31
CA ARG A 373 14.79 16.23 17.58
C ARG A 373 14.10 17.17 18.58
N LYS A 374 13.06 17.89 18.14
CA LYS A 374 12.28 18.79 18.99
C LYS A 374 11.16 18.07 19.76
N TYR A 375 10.93 16.80 19.47
CA TYR A 375 9.82 16.01 19.99
C TYR A 375 10.29 14.76 20.71
N ASP A 376 9.52 14.29 21.67
CA ASP A 376 9.78 13.01 22.35
C ASP A 376 9.22 11.85 21.52
N LEU A 377 10.11 11.17 20.80
CA LEU A 377 9.77 10.00 19.98
C LEU A 377 10.11 8.68 20.70
N SER A 378 10.40 8.72 22.00
CA SER A 378 10.89 7.56 22.77
C SER A 378 9.88 6.43 22.92
N THR A 379 8.59 6.70 22.64
CA THR A 379 7.52 5.68 22.63
C THR A 379 7.57 4.76 21.42
N LEU A 380 8.26 5.16 20.34
CA LEU A 380 8.37 4.34 19.14
C LEU A 380 9.14 3.05 19.41
N GLU A 381 8.52 1.92 19.12
CA GLU A 381 9.08 0.58 19.30
C GLU A 381 9.35 -0.13 17.96
N VAL A 382 8.48 0.08 16.94
CA VAL A 382 8.65 -0.48 15.59
C VAL A 382 8.31 0.58 14.56
N LEU A 383 9.19 0.71 13.57
CA LEU A 383 8.98 1.51 12.38
C LEU A 383 8.74 0.59 11.17
N GLY A 384 7.96 1.03 10.20
CA GLY A 384 7.73 0.26 8.99
C GLY A 384 7.71 1.11 7.73
N THR A 385 8.11 0.51 6.61
CA THR A 385 8.10 1.13 5.28
C THR A 385 7.34 0.29 4.28
N VAL A 386 6.66 0.95 3.34
CA VAL A 386 5.76 0.31 2.38
C VAL A 386 5.64 1.07 1.06
N GLY A 387 5.33 0.31 0.01
CA GLY A 387 4.88 0.82 -1.28
C GLY A 387 5.97 0.96 -2.34
N GLU A 388 7.21 1.13 -1.93
CA GLU A 388 8.39 1.19 -2.79
C GLU A 388 9.65 0.79 -2.01
N PRO A 389 10.74 0.36 -2.67
CA PRO A 389 12.01 0.15 -1.98
C PRO A 389 12.51 1.44 -1.34
N ILE A 390 12.97 1.36 -0.09
CA ILE A 390 13.61 2.50 0.58
C ILE A 390 15.11 2.49 0.29
N ASN A 391 15.67 3.63 -0.07
CA ASN A 391 17.11 3.74 -0.24
C ASN A 391 17.84 3.70 1.12
N PRO A 392 19.10 3.21 1.17
CA PRO A 392 19.83 3.05 2.43
C PRO A 392 20.04 4.35 3.22
N SER A 393 20.16 5.50 2.58
CA SER A 393 20.34 6.78 3.26
C SER A 393 19.08 7.26 3.98
N ALA A 394 17.91 7.16 3.33
CA ALA A 394 16.63 7.45 3.97
C ALA A 394 16.30 6.44 5.08
N TRP A 395 16.61 5.16 4.86
CA TRP A 395 16.48 4.12 5.88
C TRP A 395 17.31 4.46 7.12
N LYS A 396 18.58 4.87 6.91
CA LYS A 396 19.48 5.20 8.00
C LYS A 396 19.01 6.43 8.79
N TRP A 397 18.57 7.48 8.11
CA TRP A 397 17.98 8.64 8.77
C TRP A 397 16.74 8.26 9.59
N PHE A 398 15.87 7.42 9.03
CA PHE A 398 14.66 6.95 9.70
C PHE A 398 15.00 6.11 10.95
N TYR A 399 16.03 5.27 10.85
CA TYR A 399 16.52 4.47 11.97
C TYR A 399 17.18 5.32 13.07
N ASP A 400 18.07 6.24 12.67
CA ASP A 400 18.87 7.03 13.61
C ASP A 400 18.04 8.14 14.28
N GLU A 401 17.33 8.96 13.49
CA GLU A 401 16.66 10.16 13.99
C GLU A 401 15.25 9.89 14.53
N ILE A 402 14.51 8.98 13.89
CA ILE A 402 13.12 8.68 14.29
C ILE A 402 13.10 7.49 15.25
N GLY A 403 13.80 6.42 14.92
CA GLY A 403 13.87 5.20 15.71
C GLY A 403 14.85 5.27 16.88
N GLY A 404 15.63 6.35 17.01
CA GLY A 404 16.62 6.54 18.08
C GLY A 404 17.65 5.41 18.18
N THR A 405 17.99 4.77 17.06
CA THR A 405 18.88 3.59 16.94
C THR A 405 18.39 2.34 17.70
N LYS A 406 17.13 2.32 18.13
CA LYS A 406 16.54 1.25 18.96
C LYS A 406 15.40 0.52 18.25
N SER A 407 14.56 1.30 17.56
CA SER A 407 13.34 0.78 16.96
C SER A 407 13.66 0.09 15.63
N PRO A 408 13.42 -1.23 15.52
CA PRO A 408 13.63 -1.93 14.26
C PRO A 408 12.74 -1.36 13.15
N ILE A 409 13.27 -1.33 11.93
CA ILE A 409 12.52 -0.98 10.73
C ILE A 409 12.10 -2.27 10.01
N VAL A 410 10.81 -2.48 9.89
CA VAL A 410 10.24 -3.53 9.05
C VAL A 410 10.00 -2.96 7.65
N ASP A 411 10.88 -3.31 6.72
CA ASP A 411 10.78 -2.95 5.32
C ASP A 411 9.94 -4.03 4.62
N THR A 412 8.72 -3.67 4.20
CA THR A 412 7.73 -4.66 3.80
C THR A 412 7.56 -4.74 2.29
N TRP A 413 7.66 -5.94 1.73
CA TRP A 413 7.22 -6.22 0.37
C TRP A 413 5.90 -6.99 0.36
N TRP A 414 4.94 -6.45 -0.34
CA TRP A 414 3.63 -7.03 -0.60
C TRP A 414 2.87 -6.19 -1.64
N GLN A 415 1.71 -6.66 -2.04
CA GLN A 415 0.93 -6.05 -3.12
C GLN A 415 -0.55 -5.97 -2.73
N THR A 416 -1.33 -5.20 -3.49
CA THR A 416 -2.80 -5.22 -3.35
C THR A 416 -3.33 -6.64 -3.49
N GLU A 417 -2.77 -7.40 -4.41
CA GLU A 417 -3.09 -8.77 -4.74
C GLU A 417 -2.79 -9.76 -3.60
N THR A 418 -1.85 -9.44 -2.74
CA THR A 418 -1.50 -10.33 -1.62
C THR A 418 -2.34 -10.11 -0.36
N GLY A 419 -2.99 -8.96 -0.25
CA GLY A 419 -3.85 -8.62 0.89
C GLY A 419 -3.13 -8.26 2.19
N GLY A 420 -1.85 -8.59 2.31
CA GLY A 420 -1.00 -8.30 3.46
C GLY A 420 0.46 -8.62 3.18
N HIS A 421 1.33 -8.40 4.16
CA HIS A 421 2.77 -8.58 4.05
C HIS A 421 3.14 -10.01 3.61
N MET A 422 4.17 -10.12 2.77
CA MET A 422 4.68 -11.39 2.27
C MET A 422 6.15 -11.62 2.64
N ILE A 423 6.98 -10.59 2.42
CA ILE A 423 8.42 -10.63 2.70
C ILE A 423 8.76 -9.40 3.54
N THR A 424 9.30 -9.61 4.73
CA THR A 424 9.66 -8.53 5.66
C THR A 424 10.45 -9.08 6.83
N PRO A 425 11.34 -8.30 7.46
CA PRO A 425 11.96 -8.74 8.70
C PRO A 425 10.93 -8.84 9.84
N LEU A 426 11.11 -9.80 10.72
CA LEU A 426 10.40 -9.85 12.00
C LEU A 426 11.22 -9.08 13.03
N PRO A 427 10.64 -8.09 13.71
CA PRO A 427 11.39 -7.09 14.48
C PRO A 427 12.18 -7.66 15.65
N GLY A 428 11.75 -8.79 16.23
CA GLY A 428 12.43 -9.47 17.33
C GLY A 428 13.45 -10.54 16.91
N ALA A 429 13.41 -10.97 15.64
CA ALA A 429 14.12 -12.16 15.18
C ALA A 429 15.14 -11.89 14.06
N THR A 430 14.76 -11.10 13.05
CA THR A 430 15.51 -10.96 11.80
C THR A 430 16.52 -9.81 11.90
N PRO A 431 17.83 -10.04 11.65
CA PRO A 431 18.77 -8.95 11.45
C PRO A 431 18.36 -8.10 10.24
N LEU A 432 18.21 -6.79 10.46
CA LEU A 432 17.75 -5.84 9.45
C LEU A 432 18.87 -5.52 8.46
N LYS A 433 18.51 -5.28 7.22
CA LYS A 433 19.41 -4.80 6.17
C LYS A 433 18.76 -3.61 5.46
N PRO A 434 19.37 -2.42 5.45
CA PRO A 434 18.81 -1.25 4.82
C PRO A 434 18.37 -1.49 3.37
N GLY A 435 17.11 -1.17 3.05
CA GLY A 435 16.54 -1.33 1.71
C GLY A 435 16.28 -2.77 1.27
N CYS A 436 16.18 -3.71 2.20
CA CYS A 436 15.95 -5.12 1.91
C CYS A 436 14.74 -5.66 2.68
N ALA A 437 13.81 -6.29 1.95
CA ALA A 437 12.62 -6.92 2.53
C ALA A 437 12.93 -8.21 3.31
N THR A 438 14.11 -8.79 3.15
CA THR A 438 14.68 -9.93 3.88
C THR A 438 14.03 -11.29 3.63
N LEU A 439 13.23 -11.81 4.56
CA LEU A 439 12.73 -13.19 4.55
C LEU A 439 11.22 -13.25 4.31
N PRO A 440 10.72 -14.29 3.62
CA PRO A 440 9.29 -14.57 3.56
C PRO A 440 8.70 -14.81 4.94
N LEU A 441 7.46 -14.39 5.17
CA LEU A 441 6.76 -14.71 6.41
C LEU A 441 6.44 -16.22 6.49
N PRO A 442 6.33 -16.81 7.69
CA PRO A 442 5.93 -18.21 7.84
C PRO A 442 4.60 -18.50 7.12
N GLY A 443 4.56 -19.61 6.38
CA GLY A 443 3.42 -19.98 5.53
C GLY A 443 3.45 -19.38 4.12
N ILE A 444 4.39 -18.49 3.81
CA ILE A 444 4.58 -17.87 2.49
C ILE A 444 5.77 -18.51 1.79
N PHE A 445 5.55 -19.06 0.60
CA PHE A 445 6.56 -19.74 -0.20
C PHE A 445 7.01 -18.84 -1.36
N ALA A 446 7.78 -17.80 -1.03
CA ALA A 446 8.34 -16.89 -2.01
C ALA A 446 9.68 -17.42 -2.53
N GLU A 447 9.84 -17.42 -3.85
CA GLU A 447 11.07 -17.84 -4.53
C GLU A 447 11.43 -16.87 -5.66
N VAL A 448 12.74 -16.72 -5.87
CA VAL A 448 13.28 -16.06 -7.06
C VAL A 448 13.66 -17.14 -8.06
N ILE A 449 13.00 -17.13 -9.23
CA ILE A 449 13.15 -18.19 -10.24
C ILE A 449 13.46 -17.59 -11.63
N ASP A 450 13.97 -18.42 -12.54
CA ASP A 450 14.06 -18.07 -13.96
C ASP A 450 12.73 -18.33 -14.70
N GLU A 451 12.70 -18.10 -16.00
CA GLU A 451 11.52 -18.34 -16.84
C GLU A 451 11.17 -19.84 -16.97
N GLU A 452 12.15 -20.72 -16.79
CA GLU A 452 12.01 -22.17 -16.79
C GLU A 452 11.52 -22.73 -15.43
N GLY A 453 11.52 -21.93 -14.38
CA GLY A 453 11.08 -22.29 -13.02
C GLY A 453 12.19 -22.79 -12.10
N ASN A 454 13.45 -22.67 -12.50
CA ASN A 454 14.57 -23.03 -11.65
C ASN A 454 14.87 -21.91 -10.64
N LYS A 455 15.16 -22.28 -9.41
CA LYS A 455 15.57 -21.31 -8.38
C LYS A 455 16.90 -20.68 -8.77
N LYS A 456 16.97 -19.35 -8.66
CA LYS A 456 18.20 -18.57 -8.91
C LYS A 456 19.21 -18.74 -7.78
N ASP A 457 20.48 -18.69 -8.15
CA ASP A 457 21.59 -18.68 -7.20
C ASP A 457 21.80 -17.28 -6.58
N GLU A 458 22.68 -17.20 -5.57
CA GLU A 458 23.05 -15.96 -4.89
C GLU A 458 23.57 -14.91 -5.89
N GLY A 459 23.01 -13.69 -5.82
CA GLY A 459 23.40 -12.56 -6.66
C GLY A 459 22.85 -12.58 -8.08
N GLU A 460 22.07 -13.60 -8.46
CA GLU A 460 21.43 -13.67 -9.75
C GLU A 460 20.02 -13.10 -9.73
N ASP A 461 19.74 -12.18 -10.64
CA ASP A 461 18.39 -11.62 -10.82
C ASP A 461 17.43 -12.66 -11.40
N GLY A 462 16.18 -12.61 -10.92
CA GLY A 462 15.11 -13.47 -11.39
C GLY A 462 13.72 -12.88 -11.14
N LEU A 463 12.72 -13.69 -11.41
CA LEU A 463 11.30 -13.35 -11.21
C LEU A 463 10.91 -13.69 -9.77
N LEU A 464 10.32 -12.74 -9.05
CA LEU A 464 9.77 -13.01 -7.72
C LEU A 464 8.40 -13.68 -7.84
N CYS A 465 8.32 -14.91 -7.40
CA CYS A 465 7.11 -15.73 -7.47
C CYS A 465 6.71 -16.26 -6.09
N ILE A 466 5.41 -16.48 -5.90
CA ILE A 466 4.86 -17.20 -4.75
C ILE A 466 4.38 -18.57 -5.23
N THR A 467 5.00 -19.63 -4.73
CA THR A 467 4.85 -20.97 -5.28
C THR A 467 3.72 -21.79 -4.67
N LYS A 468 3.14 -21.32 -3.56
CA LYS A 468 1.92 -21.90 -2.97
C LYS A 468 0.88 -20.81 -2.71
N PRO A 469 -0.42 -21.11 -2.81
CA PRO A 469 -1.48 -20.15 -2.46
C PRO A 469 -1.45 -19.81 -0.97
N TRP A 470 -1.97 -18.65 -0.61
CA TRP A 470 -2.10 -18.17 0.78
C TRP A 470 -3.51 -17.64 1.02
N PRO A 471 -4.01 -17.61 2.27
CA PRO A 471 -5.40 -17.30 2.54
C PRO A 471 -5.91 -15.96 2.03
N SER A 472 -5.09 -14.90 2.10
CA SER A 472 -5.45 -13.55 1.65
C SER A 472 -5.18 -13.25 0.18
N MET A 473 -4.78 -14.26 -0.60
CA MET A 473 -4.64 -14.14 -2.05
C MET A 473 -5.94 -13.65 -2.68
N ILE A 474 -5.85 -12.76 -3.66
CA ILE A 474 -7.05 -12.32 -4.40
C ILE A 474 -7.79 -13.50 -5.02
N ARG A 475 -9.10 -13.40 -5.14
CA ARG A 475 -9.96 -14.44 -5.73
C ARG A 475 -10.17 -14.28 -7.22
N GLY A 476 -9.57 -13.26 -7.82
CA GLY A 476 -9.66 -12.95 -9.24
C GLY A 476 -9.73 -11.47 -9.51
N ILE A 477 -9.99 -11.13 -10.76
CA ILE A 477 -10.32 -9.78 -11.23
C ILE A 477 -11.82 -9.75 -11.51
N TRP A 478 -12.51 -8.74 -10.96
CA TRP A 478 -13.95 -8.58 -11.12
C TRP A 478 -14.38 -8.62 -12.60
N GLY A 479 -15.26 -9.58 -12.92
CA GLY A 479 -15.79 -9.76 -14.28
C GLY A 479 -14.79 -10.20 -15.34
N ASN A 480 -13.54 -10.61 -14.99
CA ASN A 480 -12.53 -10.96 -15.99
C ASN A 480 -11.51 -12.02 -15.52
N ASP A 481 -11.92 -13.27 -15.59
CA ASP A 481 -11.09 -14.43 -15.20
C ASP A 481 -9.88 -14.64 -16.11
N GLU A 482 -10.02 -14.35 -17.42
CA GLU A 482 -8.91 -14.48 -18.39
C GLU A 482 -7.78 -13.51 -18.03
N ARG A 483 -8.12 -12.28 -17.71
CA ARG A 483 -7.15 -11.26 -17.31
C ARG A 483 -6.47 -11.61 -15.99
N TYR A 484 -7.16 -12.31 -15.08
CA TYR A 484 -6.55 -12.82 -13.85
C TYR A 484 -5.45 -13.83 -14.15
N ILE A 485 -5.75 -14.83 -14.98
CA ILE A 485 -4.78 -15.86 -15.37
C ILE A 485 -3.61 -15.22 -16.12
N GLU A 486 -3.91 -14.38 -17.12
CA GLU A 486 -2.90 -13.71 -17.93
C GLU A 486 -1.94 -12.85 -17.08
N SER A 487 -2.50 -12.08 -16.12
CA SER A 487 -1.70 -11.14 -15.34
C SER A 487 -0.79 -11.81 -14.32
N TYR A 488 -1.21 -12.94 -13.73
CA TYR A 488 -0.55 -13.49 -12.54
C TYR A 488 -0.08 -14.93 -12.66
N PHE A 489 -0.51 -15.69 -13.69
CA PHE A 489 -0.23 -17.12 -13.79
C PHE A 489 0.27 -17.58 -15.16
N SER A 490 0.43 -16.68 -16.13
CA SER A 490 0.88 -17.04 -17.48
C SER A 490 2.41 -17.00 -17.63
N GLN A 491 3.10 -16.22 -16.78
CA GLN A 491 4.51 -15.87 -17.01
C GLN A 491 5.52 -16.74 -16.26
N ALA A 492 5.08 -17.45 -15.22
CA ALA A 492 5.97 -18.27 -14.41
C ALA A 492 5.38 -19.65 -14.11
N LYS A 493 6.22 -20.66 -14.15
CA LYS A 493 5.88 -22.04 -13.80
C LYS A 493 6.94 -22.60 -12.87
N LYS A 494 6.52 -23.50 -11.96
CA LYS A 494 7.41 -24.31 -11.14
C LYS A 494 6.91 -25.74 -11.16
N ASP A 495 7.79 -26.69 -11.44
CA ASP A 495 7.48 -28.13 -11.59
C ASP A 495 6.28 -28.37 -12.55
N GLY A 496 6.22 -27.60 -13.64
CA GLY A 496 5.18 -27.68 -14.65
C GLY A 496 3.83 -27.03 -14.27
N LYS A 497 3.68 -26.50 -13.05
CA LYS A 497 2.47 -25.80 -12.57
C LYS A 497 2.65 -24.29 -12.64
N ALA A 498 1.60 -23.58 -13.03
CA ALA A 498 1.57 -22.12 -12.96
C ALA A 498 1.68 -21.66 -11.50
N VAL A 499 2.55 -20.68 -11.25
CA VAL A 499 2.72 -20.06 -9.93
C VAL A 499 2.41 -18.58 -10.01
N TYR A 500 2.07 -17.98 -8.86
CA TYR A 500 1.78 -16.56 -8.79
C TYR A 500 3.05 -15.75 -9.10
N PHE A 501 3.01 -14.97 -10.16
CA PHE A 501 4.05 -14.03 -10.55
C PHE A 501 3.70 -12.63 -10.07
N SER A 502 4.58 -12.04 -9.27
CA SER A 502 4.34 -10.71 -8.67
C SER A 502 4.48 -9.55 -9.65
N GLY A 503 5.15 -9.76 -10.78
CA GLY A 503 5.58 -8.71 -11.68
C GLY A 503 6.81 -7.94 -11.18
N ASP A 504 7.45 -8.40 -10.10
CA ASP A 504 8.66 -7.82 -9.54
C ASP A 504 9.87 -8.71 -9.80
N GLY A 505 11.03 -8.09 -10.03
CA GLY A 505 12.33 -8.73 -10.05
C GLY A 505 12.94 -8.75 -8.66
N ALA A 506 13.77 -9.75 -8.40
CA ALA A 506 14.48 -9.88 -7.13
C ALA A 506 15.73 -10.75 -7.28
N PHE A 507 16.60 -10.74 -6.27
CA PHE A 507 17.71 -11.67 -6.13
C PHE A 507 17.89 -12.08 -4.67
N TYR A 508 18.59 -13.21 -4.46
CA TYR A 508 19.05 -13.61 -3.12
C TYR A 508 20.42 -13.00 -2.84
N ASP A 509 20.60 -12.42 -1.67
CA ASP A 509 21.92 -12.01 -1.20
C ASP A 509 22.63 -13.15 -0.46
N LYS A 510 23.89 -12.91 -0.04
CA LYS A 510 24.74 -13.88 0.71
C LYS A 510 24.15 -14.38 2.04
N ASN A 511 23.12 -13.69 2.57
CA ASN A 511 22.42 -14.10 3.78
C ASN A 511 21.13 -14.90 3.45
N GLY A 512 20.86 -15.13 2.17
CA GLY A 512 19.60 -15.71 1.68
C GLY A 512 18.42 -14.74 1.73
N TYR A 513 18.67 -13.45 1.92
CA TYR A 513 17.64 -12.42 1.94
C TYR A 513 17.21 -12.06 0.52
N ILE A 514 15.90 -11.86 0.36
CA ILE A 514 15.31 -11.41 -0.90
C ILE A 514 15.40 -9.89 -0.98
N THR A 515 16.14 -9.40 -1.96
CA THR A 515 16.22 -7.98 -2.30
C THR A 515 15.40 -7.73 -3.55
N ILE A 516 14.46 -6.79 -3.49
CA ILE A 516 13.59 -6.43 -4.59
C ILE A 516 14.30 -5.44 -5.48
N THR A 517 14.40 -5.74 -6.80
CA THR A 517 15.07 -4.88 -7.78
C THR A 517 14.12 -3.92 -8.49
N GLY A 518 12.81 -4.13 -8.32
CA GLY A 518 11.74 -3.30 -8.90
C GLY A 518 10.83 -4.10 -9.82
N ARG A 519 9.96 -3.38 -10.57
CA ARG A 519 9.05 -4.02 -11.53
C ARG A 519 9.83 -4.62 -12.69
N THR A 520 9.42 -5.80 -13.15
CA THR A 520 10.07 -6.44 -14.32
C THR A 520 9.84 -5.67 -15.61
N ASP A 521 8.77 -4.88 -15.69
CA ASP A 521 8.49 -3.93 -16.77
C ASP A 521 9.26 -2.59 -16.65
N ASP A 522 9.90 -2.33 -15.50
CA ASP A 522 10.79 -1.20 -15.23
C ASP A 522 12.29 -1.60 -15.22
N VAL A 523 12.63 -2.81 -15.58
CA VAL A 523 14.02 -3.26 -15.80
C VAL A 523 14.47 -2.81 -17.19
N VAL A 524 15.69 -2.29 -17.28
CA VAL A 524 16.32 -1.88 -18.54
C VAL A 524 17.33 -2.93 -18.98
N ASN A 525 17.27 -3.33 -20.23
CA ASN A 525 18.21 -4.30 -20.79
C ASN A 525 19.31 -3.60 -21.59
N VAL A 526 20.40 -3.23 -20.93
CA VAL A 526 21.56 -2.59 -21.56
C VAL A 526 22.58 -3.63 -21.98
N ALA A 527 22.77 -3.82 -23.27
CA ALA A 527 23.74 -4.75 -23.86
C ALA A 527 23.65 -6.18 -23.28
N GLY A 528 22.43 -6.69 -23.07
CA GLY A 528 22.17 -8.02 -22.52
C GLY A 528 22.20 -8.12 -20.98
N HIS A 529 22.47 -7.02 -20.30
CA HIS A 529 22.44 -6.97 -18.83
C HIS A 529 21.14 -6.31 -18.35
N ARG A 530 20.40 -7.00 -17.50
CA ARG A 530 19.19 -6.47 -16.86
C ARG A 530 19.60 -5.63 -15.65
N ILE A 531 19.22 -4.34 -15.65
CA ILE A 531 19.50 -3.39 -14.57
C ILE A 531 18.18 -2.81 -14.08
N GLY A 532 17.91 -2.90 -12.77
CA GLY A 532 16.73 -2.31 -12.17
C GLY A 532 16.83 -0.78 -12.13
N THR A 533 15.76 -0.08 -12.58
CA THR A 533 15.74 1.38 -12.54
C THR A 533 15.90 1.92 -11.12
N ALA A 534 15.36 1.23 -10.13
CA ALA A 534 15.46 1.61 -8.71
C ALA A 534 16.91 1.61 -8.20
N GLU A 535 17.76 0.69 -8.70
CA GLU A 535 19.18 0.62 -8.35
C GLU A 535 19.94 1.84 -8.89
N ILE A 536 19.66 2.20 -10.15
CA ILE A 536 20.25 3.37 -10.80
C ILE A 536 19.81 4.64 -10.09
N GLU A 537 18.52 4.79 -9.80
CA GLU A 537 17.95 5.93 -9.08
C GLU A 537 18.53 6.08 -7.68
N SER A 538 18.73 4.97 -6.96
CA SER A 538 19.38 4.98 -5.64
C SER A 538 20.84 5.44 -5.71
N ALA A 539 21.56 5.07 -6.76
CA ALA A 539 22.92 5.56 -6.97
C ALA A 539 22.96 7.06 -7.32
N ILE A 540 22.09 7.52 -8.22
CA ILE A 540 21.93 8.93 -8.59
C ILE A 540 21.59 9.80 -7.38
N ALA A 541 20.73 9.32 -6.48
CA ALA A 541 20.31 10.03 -5.28
C ALA A 541 21.46 10.34 -4.30
N LYS A 542 22.65 9.74 -4.47
CA LYS A 542 23.85 10.08 -3.69
C LYS A 542 24.47 11.42 -4.10
N HIS A 543 24.09 11.94 -5.26
CA HIS A 543 24.60 13.25 -5.71
C HIS A 543 23.91 14.38 -4.94
N PRO A 544 24.67 15.33 -4.32
CA PRO A 544 24.09 16.34 -3.43
C PRO A 544 23.12 17.31 -4.13
N SER A 545 23.27 17.50 -5.44
CA SER A 545 22.37 18.35 -6.24
C SER A 545 21.09 17.64 -6.69
N VAL A 546 20.93 16.34 -6.46
CA VAL A 546 19.75 15.59 -6.88
C VAL A 546 18.77 15.48 -5.72
N ALA A 547 17.61 16.10 -5.88
CA ALA A 547 16.50 15.92 -4.94
C ALA A 547 15.74 14.64 -5.23
N GLU A 548 15.51 14.33 -6.51
CA GLU A 548 14.74 13.17 -6.95
C GLU A 548 15.11 12.79 -8.38
N SER A 549 14.99 11.51 -8.72
CA SER A 549 15.22 11.05 -10.09
C SER A 549 14.29 9.92 -10.48
N ALA A 550 14.06 9.78 -11.78
CA ALA A 550 13.40 8.62 -12.37
C ALA A 550 14.17 8.22 -13.64
N VAL A 551 14.43 6.91 -13.77
CA VAL A 551 15.14 6.37 -14.92
C VAL A 551 14.23 5.50 -15.74
N VAL A 552 14.31 5.62 -17.05
CA VAL A 552 13.55 4.81 -18.01
C VAL A 552 14.45 4.32 -19.14
N SER A 553 14.01 3.31 -19.86
CA SER A 553 14.68 2.85 -21.07
C SER A 553 14.26 3.65 -22.30
N ILE A 554 15.22 3.93 -23.16
CA ILE A 554 15.00 4.35 -24.55
C ILE A 554 15.63 3.33 -25.49
N LEU A 555 15.10 3.20 -26.71
CA LEU A 555 15.66 2.30 -27.71
C LEU A 555 17.04 2.76 -28.15
N ASP A 556 17.99 1.85 -28.22
CA ASP A 556 19.35 2.05 -28.70
C ASP A 556 19.66 1.02 -29.78
N THR A 557 20.13 1.47 -30.93
CA THR A 557 20.36 0.60 -32.10
C THR A 557 21.52 -0.39 -31.91
N ILE A 558 22.42 -0.14 -30.97
CA ILE A 558 23.61 -0.97 -30.71
C ILE A 558 23.44 -1.80 -29.43
N LYS A 559 22.91 -1.17 -28.37
CA LYS A 559 22.80 -1.78 -27.04
C LYS A 559 21.43 -2.42 -26.77
N GLY A 560 20.50 -2.30 -27.70
CA GLY A 560 19.09 -2.65 -27.53
C GLY A 560 18.32 -1.58 -26.76
N GLU A 561 18.72 -1.30 -25.54
CA GLU A 561 18.20 -0.21 -24.71
C GLU A 561 19.34 0.60 -24.09
N SER A 562 19.08 1.86 -23.80
CA SER A 562 19.94 2.77 -23.04
C SER A 562 19.16 3.54 -21.99
N LEU A 563 19.87 4.15 -21.04
CA LEU A 563 19.29 4.83 -19.90
C LEU A 563 19.01 6.29 -20.19
N PHE A 564 17.79 6.71 -19.88
CA PHE A 564 17.35 8.10 -19.88
C PHE A 564 16.92 8.48 -18.45
N ALA A 565 17.51 9.54 -17.90
CA ALA A 565 17.19 10.01 -16.55
C ALA A 565 16.41 11.34 -16.57
N PHE A 566 15.31 11.36 -15.82
CA PHE A 566 14.62 12.60 -15.42
C PHE A 566 15.08 12.97 -14.02
N VAL A 567 15.59 14.18 -13.85
CA VAL A 567 16.21 14.63 -12.59
C VAL A 567 15.56 15.91 -12.08
N VAL A 568 15.17 15.90 -10.82
CA VAL A 568 14.75 17.08 -10.07
C VAL A 568 15.93 17.54 -9.22
N LEU A 569 16.35 18.78 -9.41
CA LEU A 569 17.46 19.34 -8.64
C LEU A 569 17.01 19.83 -7.27
N SER A 570 17.94 19.79 -6.32
CA SER A 570 17.74 20.37 -4.99
C SER A 570 17.60 21.90 -5.07
N PRO A 571 16.76 22.54 -4.25
CA PRO A 571 16.57 24.00 -4.27
C PRO A 571 17.85 24.82 -4.05
N ALA A 572 18.86 24.24 -3.42
CA ALA A 572 20.16 24.86 -3.18
C ALA A 572 21.09 24.85 -4.40
N SER A 573 20.71 24.14 -5.48
CA SER A 573 21.54 23.94 -6.66
C SER A 573 21.02 24.81 -7.80
N SER A 574 21.59 26.01 -8.00
CA SER A 574 21.36 26.82 -9.18
C SER A 574 22.25 26.28 -10.30
N CYS A 575 21.69 25.54 -11.25
CA CYS A 575 22.42 25.10 -12.44
C CYS A 575 22.14 26.03 -13.63
N ASP A 576 23.19 26.72 -14.08
CA ASP A 576 23.26 27.24 -15.44
C ASP A 576 23.49 26.07 -16.44
N LEU A 577 23.17 26.24 -17.72
CA LEU A 577 23.33 25.24 -18.78
C LEU A 577 24.72 24.54 -18.80
N GLY A 578 25.78 25.21 -18.34
CA GLY A 578 27.12 24.61 -18.16
C GLY A 578 27.20 23.57 -17.04
N GLY A 579 26.40 23.73 -15.97
CA GLY A 579 26.30 22.78 -14.88
C GLY A 579 25.58 21.47 -15.23
N ALA A 580 24.72 21.48 -16.25
CA ALA A 580 23.99 20.28 -16.69
C ALA A 580 24.92 19.20 -17.28
N ILE A 581 25.90 19.58 -18.08
CA ILE A 581 26.88 18.63 -18.67
C ILE A 581 27.82 18.09 -17.60
N GLU A 582 28.20 18.91 -16.64
CA GLU A 582 29.05 18.52 -15.52
C GLU A 582 28.30 17.53 -14.62
N THR A 583 27.05 17.80 -14.31
CA THR A 583 26.20 16.90 -13.50
C THR A 583 25.98 15.53 -14.19
N LEU A 584 25.77 15.48 -15.50
CA LEU A 584 25.65 14.19 -16.22
C LEU A 584 26.93 13.36 -16.10
N LYS A 585 28.08 13.99 -16.18
CA LYS A 585 29.38 13.33 -16.02
C LYS A 585 29.54 12.81 -14.59
N GLU A 586 29.25 13.63 -13.60
CA GLU A 586 29.32 13.26 -12.18
C GLU A 586 28.36 12.11 -11.83
N LEU A 587 27.13 12.14 -12.35
CA LEU A 587 26.17 11.04 -12.18
C LEU A 587 26.68 9.74 -12.82
N ASN A 588 27.26 9.81 -14.02
CA ASN A 588 27.86 8.65 -14.67
C ASN A 588 29.11 8.14 -13.94
N ASP A 589 29.90 9.01 -13.32
CA ASP A 589 31.02 8.59 -12.46
C ASP A 589 30.52 7.87 -11.20
N ILE A 590 29.45 8.35 -10.58
CA ILE A 590 28.78 7.67 -9.45
C ILE A 590 28.27 6.28 -9.90
N LEU A 591 27.53 6.21 -11.00
CA LEU A 591 27.00 4.95 -11.52
C LEU A 591 28.10 3.95 -11.85
N ARG A 592 29.21 4.42 -12.41
CA ARG A 592 30.37 3.59 -12.72
C ARG A 592 30.98 2.96 -11.48
N VAL A 593 31.01 3.70 -10.36
CA VAL A 593 31.54 3.21 -9.08
C VAL A 593 30.56 2.27 -8.38
N GLU A 594 29.28 2.64 -8.37
CA GLU A 594 28.24 1.92 -7.60
C GLU A 594 27.74 0.64 -8.31
N ILE A 595 27.54 0.70 -9.63
CA ILE A 595 26.92 -0.38 -10.40
C ILE A 595 27.91 -0.98 -11.40
N GLY A 596 28.70 -0.11 -12.03
CA GLY A 596 29.66 -0.54 -13.05
C GLY A 596 29.48 0.20 -14.37
N PRO A 597 30.40 0.02 -15.34
CA PRO A 597 30.47 0.78 -16.59
C PRO A 597 29.29 0.54 -17.54
N ILE A 598 28.47 -0.47 -17.31
CA ILE A 598 27.27 -0.78 -18.10
C ILE A 598 26.10 0.16 -17.76
N ALA A 599 26.05 0.66 -16.54
CA ALA A 599 25.01 1.58 -16.08
C ALA A 599 25.38 3.04 -16.44
N LYS A 600 25.28 3.38 -17.73
CA LYS A 600 25.60 4.71 -18.22
C LYS A 600 24.34 5.43 -18.70
N ILE A 601 24.03 6.59 -18.10
CA ILE A 601 22.98 7.48 -18.58
C ILE A 601 23.46 8.14 -19.88
N GLU A 602 22.67 7.94 -20.93
CA GLU A 602 22.96 8.55 -22.23
C GLU A 602 22.33 9.95 -22.37
N LYS A 603 21.17 10.13 -21.78
CA LYS A 603 20.44 11.40 -21.80
C LYS A 603 19.86 11.72 -20.43
N ILE A 604 19.84 13.00 -20.10
CA ILE A 604 19.24 13.55 -18.89
C ILE A 604 18.29 14.69 -19.24
N LEU A 605 17.14 14.74 -18.58
CA LEU A 605 16.22 15.87 -18.66
C LEU A 605 15.97 16.40 -17.24
N TYR A 606 16.29 17.67 -17.02
CA TYR A 606 15.97 18.35 -15.77
C TYR A 606 14.52 18.77 -15.76
N THR A 607 13.80 18.41 -14.70
CA THR A 607 12.37 18.67 -14.57
C THR A 607 12.05 19.33 -13.23
N PRO A 608 11.00 20.16 -13.15
CA PRO A 608 10.59 20.76 -11.88
C PRO A 608 9.94 19.76 -10.92
N GLY A 609 9.57 18.57 -11.40
CA GLY A 609 8.97 17.49 -10.65
C GLY A 609 8.79 16.24 -11.51
N LEU A 610 8.47 15.11 -10.88
CA LEU A 610 8.19 13.85 -11.57
C LEU A 610 6.68 13.56 -11.57
N PRO A 611 6.15 12.92 -12.62
CA PRO A 611 4.74 12.51 -12.66
C PRO A 611 4.53 11.40 -11.65
N LYS A 612 3.80 11.71 -10.59
CA LYS A 612 3.51 10.79 -9.50
C LYS A 612 2.02 10.54 -9.40
N THR A 613 1.69 9.34 -9.00
CA THR A 613 0.37 9.09 -8.43
C THR A 613 0.25 9.84 -7.10
N ARG A 614 -0.96 10.02 -6.63
CA ARG A 614 -1.19 10.67 -5.32
C ARG A 614 -0.70 9.85 -4.12
N SER A 615 -0.37 8.57 -4.33
CA SER A 615 0.37 7.76 -3.35
C SER A 615 1.89 7.98 -3.38
N GLY A 616 2.37 8.90 -4.22
CA GLY A 616 3.80 9.18 -4.37
C GLY A 616 4.53 8.30 -5.38
N LYS A 617 3.87 7.29 -5.97
CA LYS A 617 4.50 6.37 -6.93
C LYS A 617 4.76 7.08 -8.26
N ILE A 618 6.02 7.05 -8.70
CA ILE A 618 6.44 7.63 -9.99
C ILE A 618 5.83 6.83 -11.15
N MET A 619 5.23 7.54 -12.10
CA MET A 619 4.62 6.97 -13.30
C MET A 619 5.66 6.83 -14.42
N ARG A 620 6.64 5.92 -14.24
CA ARG A 620 7.75 5.70 -15.19
C ARG A 620 7.28 5.41 -16.61
N ARG A 621 6.13 4.80 -16.75
CA ARG A 621 5.53 4.54 -18.05
C ARG A 621 5.26 5.83 -18.85
N ILE A 622 4.74 6.87 -18.20
CA ILE A 622 4.54 8.17 -18.85
C ILE A 622 5.88 8.77 -19.23
N LEU A 623 6.86 8.72 -18.34
CA LEU A 623 8.22 9.19 -18.60
C LEU A 623 8.88 8.44 -19.77
N ARG A 624 8.69 7.11 -19.84
CA ARG A 624 9.20 6.29 -20.95
C ARG A 624 8.58 6.69 -22.29
N THR A 625 7.26 6.92 -22.33
CA THR A 625 6.56 7.42 -23.52
C THR A 625 7.11 8.78 -23.96
N ILE A 626 7.32 9.70 -23.01
CA ILE A 626 7.92 11.03 -23.30
C ILE A 626 9.36 10.89 -23.82
N ALA A 627 10.18 10.08 -23.15
CA ALA A 627 11.58 9.86 -23.53
C ALA A 627 11.73 9.24 -24.93
N ARG A 628 10.74 8.48 -25.39
CA ARG A 628 10.68 7.89 -26.74
C ARG A 628 10.05 8.79 -27.79
N GLY A 629 9.55 9.96 -27.39
CA GLY A 629 8.85 10.88 -28.31
C GLY A 629 7.49 10.37 -28.78
N GLU A 630 6.87 9.44 -28.06
CA GLU A 630 5.59 8.83 -28.37
C GLU A 630 4.42 9.65 -27.81
N GLU A 631 3.22 9.47 -28.39
CA GLU A 631 2.00 10.09 -27.86
C GLU A 631 1.55 9.42 -26.55
N ILE A 632 1.20 10.22 -25.54
CA ILE A 632 0.70 9.73 -24.26
C ILE A 632 -0.75 9.27 -24.43
N LYS A 633 -0.94 7.94 -24.49
CA LYS A 633 -2.26 7.28 -24.56
C LYS A 633 -2.66 6.68 -23.21
N GLN A 634 -1.82 6.82 -22.21
CA GLN A 634 -2.01 6.23 -20.89
C GLN A 634 -3.03 7.04 -20.07
N ASP A 635 -3.69 6.34 -19.16
CA ASP A 635 -4.54 6.97 -18.16
C ASP A 635 -3.69 7.83 -17.21
N ILE A 636 -3.91 9.14 -17.24
CA ILE A 636 -3.27 10.14 -16.38
C ILE A 636 -4.17 10.58 -15.22
N SER A 637 -5.36 10.01 -15.10
CA SER A 637 -6.38 10.39 -14.11
C SER A 637 -5.95 10.15 -12.66
N THR A 638 -4.96 9.28 -12.47
CA THR A 638 -4.40 8.95 -11.15
C THR A 638 -3.24 9.85 -10.72
N LEU A 639 -2.81 10.78 -11.56
CA LEU A 639 -1.72 11.71 -11.24
C LEU A 639 -2.12 12.70 -10.14
N GLU A 640 -1.17 13.06 -9.32
CA GLU A 640 -1.31 14.13 -8.33
C GLU A 640 -1.44 15.48 -9.01
N ASP A 641 -0.61 15.73 -10.03
CA ASP A 641 -0.63 16.95 -10.83
C ASP A 641 -0.35 16.62 -12.31
N SER A 642 -1.36 16.75 -13.15
CA SER A 642 -1.23 16.54 -14.59
C SER A 642 -0.40 17.62 -15.30
N LYS A 643 -0.26 18.82 -14.72
CA LYS A 643 0.54 19.92 -15.29
C LYS A 643 2.03 19.59 -15.33
N VAL A 644 2.50 18.74 -14.42
CA VAL A 644 3.88 18.23 -14.43
C VAL A 644 4.16 17.51 -15.74
N VAL A 645 3.24 16.68 -16.21
CA VAL A 645 3.39 15.95 -17.48
C VAL A 645 3.46 16.91 -18.66
N GLU A 646 2.56 17.90 -18.72
CA GLU A 646 2.58 18.92 -19.78
C GLU A 646 3.90 19.69 -19.81
N THR A 647 4.43 20.00 -18.63
CA THR A 647 5.72 20.70 -18.50
C THR A 647 6.87 19.82 -19.00
N ILE A 648 6.90 18.55 -18.60
CA ILE A 648 7.94 17.60 -19.03
C ILE A 648 7.89 17.39 -20.55
N VAL A 649 6.69 17.26 -21.13
CA VAL A 649 6.52 17.13 -22.59
C VAL A 649 7.07 18.35 -23.33
N LYS A 650 6.81 19.57 -22.82
CA LYS A 650 7.37 20.80 -23.40
C LYS A 650 8.89 20.84 -23.32
N LEU A 651 9.45 20.49 -22.17
CA LEU A 651 10.91 20.44 -21.98
C LEU A 651 11.55 19.37 -22.88
N ALA A 652 10.96 18.18 -22.96
CA ALA A 652 11.47 17.12 -23.80
C ALA A 652 11.45 17.49 -25.29
N LYS A 653 10.41 18.15 -25.78
CA LYS A 653 10.36 18.65 -27.16
C LYS A 653 11.46 19.67 -27.44
N ALA A 654 11.69 20.60 -26.51
CA ALA A 654 12.75 21.61 -26.66
C ALA A 654 14.18 21.03 -26.62
N GLU A 655 14.37 19.87 -25.97
CA GLU A 655 15.66 19.19 -25.85
C GLU A 655 15.93 18.24 -27.04
N PHE A 656 14.87 17.74 -27.71
CA PHE A 656 14.98 16.77 -28.81
C PHE A 656 14.87 17.39 -30.20
N GLU A 657 14.42 18.66 -30.30
CA GLU A 657 14.51 19.49 -31.52
C GLU A 657 15.87 20.20 -31.61
#